data_f24ed7aaac86efcbe4acb94a5f5c1611
#
_entry.id   f24ed7aaac86efcbe4acb94a5f5c1611
#
_cell.length_a   1.000
_cell.length_b   1.000
_cell.length_c   1.000
_cell.angle_alpha   90.00
_cell.angle_beta   90.00
_cell.angle_gamma   90.00
#
_symmetry.space_group_name_H-M   'P 1'
#
loop_
_entity.id
_entity.type
_entity.pdbx_description
1 polymer ?
#
loop_
_entity_poly.entity_id
_entity_poly.type
_entity_poly.pdbx_seq_one_letter_code
_entity_poly.pdbx_strand_id
1 'polypeptide(L)'
;MGWFAPVSGQVRSVSGNHRPESSVSIIVSIIVCFSVMNPSFSAVSVSSCVTALLGASVLQAAESKALPKVVVEGVSEPTLTVPSVSAATAELARVPGGTTLVDGATVRQGRASTLRDALDFTTGVYVQSRFGSEEARISIRGSGLQRTFHGRGLKILQDGVPLNLADGGVDMQSIEPLATRYIEVWRGANALRYGGTTLGGAVNFVSPTGRDASPFQSRLELGSFSYLRGQVSSGFSSGPADYYASLTHFIQDGYRQHAAQEADRVMANVGYRISDQLENRLWFTAVRTDSQLPGSLSLSNAVNNPWLGSFAGDQKRDYSLYRLSDRLAWTSDQTQAQVSGFWSYKDLDHPIFQVIDQNSNDLGLDARVVHSSEVAGYDNRLTAGFAPVYGWVEDNRFVNGTFAGRPRRGAKTAESTQTSANLDTYFEDSLKLNDRWSLVAGTSVTYARREFADRFLSDGDQTDTQDYLGFNPKVGAIWEAAQGVQVFGNVSRNFEPPTFGELSRPATPGATNGLVQLNAQTGTTLEFGTRGKAGRFDWDASLYQAWLEDEMLSLQVGNFNPPITQTLNAGRTIHRGVELGGGWRVVDGLLATGAEVPNDGIRLQGNYLFNDFRFDGDATYGDNRLPGIPRHYLRGELKYQHPCGFYFGPNVEWAPESYAIDLANTDAANAPGYAILGVRVGYQTQRGFSWFLDARNLTDKAYIATTGVLNRATPASAAYNPGDGRSFFGGVEIRF
;
A
#
# COMPACT_ATOMS: atom_id res chain seq x y z
N MET A 1 -14.19 -3.65 -57.84
CA MET A 1 -15.66 -3.72 -58.01
C MET A 1 -16.20 -3.31 -56.64
N GLY A 2 -16.75 -2.19 -56.40
CA GLY A 2 -17.62 -1.32 -57.06
C GLY A 2 -18.51 -0.69 -56.05
N TRP A 3 -18.40 0.68 -55.88
CA TRP A 3 -19.45 1.67 -55.73
C TRP A 3 -20.36 1.67 -54.49
N PHE A 4 -20.38 2.76 -53.71
CA PHE A 4 -21.34 3.87 -53.86
C PHE A 4 -20.87 5.15 -53.14
N ALA A 5 -21.09 6.28 -53.80
CA ALA A 5 -20.80 7.64 -53.43
C ALA A 5 -22.02 8.37 -52.82
N PRO A 6 -21.94 9.67 -52.41
CA PRO A 6 -22.74 10.27 -51.35
C PRO A 6 -24.04 10.94 -51.81
N VAL A 7 -24.97 11.14 -50.90
CA VAL A 7 -26.17 11.98 -51.12
C VAL A 7 -26.07 13.24 -50.25
N SER A 8 -26.06 14.38 -50.89
CA SER A 8 -26.22 15.73 -50.36
C SER A 8 -27.69 16.05 -50.09
N GLY A 9 -27.99 16.62 -48.93
CA GLY A 9 -29.29 17.16 -48.61
C GLY A 9 -29.17 18.46 -47.79
N GLN A 10 -29.42 19.60 -48.46
CA GLN A 10 -29.59 20.92 -47.87
C GLN A 10 -30.91 20.99 -47.13
N VAL A 11 -30.96 21.57 -45.90
CA VAL A 11 -32.14 22.21 -45.35
C VAL A 11 -31.74 23.45 -44.55
N ARG A 12 -32.57 24.47 -44.75
CA ARG A 12 -32.51 25.89 -44.44
C ARG A 12 -32.36 26.27 -42.96
N SER A 13 -31.73 27.44 -42.78
CA SER A 13 -31.61 28.28 -41.61
C SER A 13 -32.95 28.69 -40.97
N VAL A 14 -33.02 28.64 -39.62
CA VAL A 14 -33.84 29.53 -38.80
C VAL A 14 -32.97 30.07 -37.69
N SER A 15 -32.93 31.38 -37.57
CA SER A 15 -32.21 32.19 -36.60
C SER A 15 -32.86 32.13 -35.22
N GLY A 16 -32.05 31.97 -34.17
CA GLY A 16 -32.47 32.17 -32.78
C GLY A 16 -31.22 32.22 -31.85
N ASN A 17 -30.91 33.44 -31.42
CA ASN A 17 -29.85 33.73 -30.46
C ASN A 17 -30.01 32.99 -29.12
N HIS A 18 -28.96 32.30 -28.64
CA HIS A 18 -28.42 32.43 -27.30
C HIS A 18 -27.18 31.52 -27.13
N ARG A 19 -26.03 32.13 -26.89
CA ARG A 19 -24.81 31.43 -26.41
C ARG A 19 -24.94 31.19 -24.89
N PRO A 20 -24.32 30.11 -24.32
CA PRO A 20 -22.87 30.08 -24.16
C PRO A 20 -22.24 28.69 -24.48
N GLU A 21 -21.38 28.65 -25.43
CA GLU A 21 -20.46 27.54 -25.66
C GLU A 21 -19.03 28.01 -25.32
N SER A 22 -18.45 27.55 -24.19
CA SER A 22 -17.01 27.68 -23.96
C SER A 22 -16.37 26.61 -23.07
N SER A 23 -17.14 25.68 -22.47
CA SER A 23 -16.59 24.68 -21.54
C SER A 23 -16.33 23.28 -22.14
N VAL A 24 -16.89 22.97 -23.32
CA VAL A 24 -16.78 21.64 -23.92
C VAL A 24 -15.53 21.48 -24.81
N SER A 25 -15.05 22.56 -25.41
CA SER A 25 -13.90 22.52 -26.33
C SER A 25 -12.56 22.19 -25.68
N ILE A 26 -12.37 22.49 -24.39
CA ILE A 26 -11.08 22.27 -23.69
C ILE A 26 -10.88 20.79 -23.34
N ILE A 27 -11.95 20.08 -22.99
CA ILE A 27 -11.87 18.65 -22.62
C ILE A 27 -11.58 17.78 -23.85
N VAL A 28 -12.15 18.09 -25.00
CA VAL A 28 -11.93 17.35 -26.26
C VAL A 28 -10.50 17.52 -26.76
N SER A 29 -9.87 18.69 -26.57
CA SER A 29 -8.47 18.93 -26.98
C SER A 29 -7.46 18.17 -26.13
N ILE A 30 -7.73 17.87 -24.86
CA ILE A 30 -6.85 17.09 -23.99
C ILE A 30 -6.89 15.60 -24.38
N ILE A 31 -8.05 15.07 -24.72
CA ILE A 31 -8.20 13.64 -25.11
C ILE A 31 -7.56 13.37 -26.47
N VAL A 32 -7.60 14.31 -27.42
CA VAL A 32 -7.00 14.15 -28.76
C VAL A 32 -5.45 14.19 -28.71
N CYS A 33 -4.84 14.92 -27.77
CA CYS A 33 -3.37 14.91 -27.61
C CYS A 33 -2.82 13.56 -27.12
N PHE A 34 -3.60 12.77 -26.37
CA PHE A 34 -3.15 11.46 -25.85
C PHE A 34 -3.27 10.32 -26.87
N SER A 35 -4.09 10.46 -27.91
CA SER A 35 -4.29 9.40 -28.93
C SER A 35 -3.17 9.30 -29.99
N VAL A 36 -2.16 10.17 -29.97
CA VAL A 36 -1.10 10.25 -30.99
C VAL A 36 0.32 10.06 -30.40
N MET A 37 0.46 9.67 -29.15
CA MET A 37 1.80 9.48 -28.56
C MET A 37 2.40 8.11 -28.91
N ASN A 38 3.35 8.12 -29.81
CA ASN A 38 4.24 7.02 -30.17
C ASN A 38 5.24 6.78 -28.99
N PRO A 39 5.61 5.54 -28.64
CA PRO A 39 6.40 5.20 -27.43
C PRO A 39 7.86 5.68 -27.42
N SER A 40 8.26 6.63 -28.26
CA SER A 40 9.63 7.14 -28.35
C SER A 40 9.82 8.63 -28.00
N PHE A 41 8.88 9.26 -27.29
CA PHE A 41 9.05 10.66 -26.87
C PHE A 41 9.73 10.77 -25.49
N SER A 42 10.86 11.48 -25.45
CA SER A 42 11.66 11.78 -24.27
C SER A 42 10.98 12.79 -23.33
N ALA A 43 11.36 12.77 -22.04
CA ALA A 43 10.84 13.58 -20.91
C ALA A 43 10.69 15.11 -21.15
N VAL A 44 11.32 15.65 -22.20
CA VAL A 44 11.27 17.09 -22.53
C VAL A 44 9.88 17.54 -23.00
N SER A 45 9.08 16.66 -23.64
CA SER A 45 7.77 17.04 -24.19
C SER A 45 6.65 17.14 -23.13
N VAL A 46 6.75 16.38 -22.03
CA VAL A 46 5.77 16.43 -20.93
C VAL A 46 5.99 17.66 -20.07
N SER A 47 7.25 18.05 -19.83
CA SER A 47 7.61 19.26 -19.10
C SER A 47 7.07 20.54 -19.78
N SER A 48 7.08 20.58 -21.10
CA SER A 48 6.57 21.74 -21.87
C SER A 48 5.04 21.88 -21.79
N CYS A 49 4.30 20.78 -21.73
CA CYS A 49 2.84 20.83 -21.58
C CYS A 49 2.40 21.26 -20.18
N VAL A 50 3.11 20.82 -19.12
CA VAL A 50 2.83 21.25 -17.74
C VAL A 50 3.12 22.73 -17.53
N THR A 51 4.20 23.26 -18.11
CA THR A 51 4.57 24.67 -18.04
C THR A 51 3.57 25.56 -18.79
N ALA A 52 3.01 25.10 -19.91
CA ALA A 52 2.00 25.84 -20.66
C ALA A 52 0.64 25.89 -19.91
N LEU A 53 0.26 24.85 -19.20
CA LEU A 53 -0.95 24.80 -18.38
C LEU A 53 -0.84 25.70 -17.13
N LEU A 54 0.31 25.79 -16.49
CA LEU A 54 0.56 26.69 -15.37
C LEU A 54 0.59 28.16 -15.80
N GLY A 55 1.14 28.48 -16.98
CA GLY A 55 1.17 29.82 -17.53
C GLY A 55 -0.21 30.37 -17.92
N ALA A 56 -1.11 29.53 -18.41
CA ALA A 56 -2.46 29.93 -18.81
C ALA A 56 -3.39 30.18 -17.60
N SER A 57 -3.15 29.54 -16.47
CA SER A 57 -3.97 29.68 -15.27
C SER A 57 -3.71 30.98 -14.49
N VAL A 58 -2.51 31.53 -14.58
CA VAL A 58 -2.11 32.76 -13.85
C VAL A 58 -2.64 34.03 -14.55
N LEU A 59 -2.89 33.99 -15.87
CA LEU A 59 -3.35 35.18 -16.62
C LEU A 59 -4.87 35.40 -16.59
N GLN A 60 -5.67 34.49 -16.07
CA GLN A 60 -7.14 34.63 -15.98
C GLN A 60 -7.65 35.00 -14.58
N ALA A 61 -6.79 35.20 -13.60
CA ALA A 61 -7.18 35.50 -12.20
C ALA A 61 -7.39 37.01 -11.94
N ALA A 62 -7.28 37.89 -12.92
CA ALA A 62 -7.51 39.32 -12.78
C ALA A 62 -8.86 39.70 -13.41
N GLU A 63 -9.88 39.80 -12.62
CA GLU A 63 -11.22 40.37 -12.71
C GLU A 63 -12.35 39.38 -12.45
N SER A 64 -12.67 39.15 -11.18
CA SER A 64 -13.99 38.60 -10.81
C SER A 64 -14.69 39.54 -9.83
N LYS A 65 -15.78 40.15 -10.30
CA LYS A 65 -16.80 40.74 -9.44
C LYS A 65 -17.34 39.66 -8.51
N ALA A 66 -17.27 39.90 -7.21
CA ALA A 66 -17.83 39.03 -6.19
C ALA A 66 -19.33 38.79 -6.45
N LEU A 67 -19.67 37.61 -6.85
CA LEU A 67 -21.04 37.11 -6.81
C LEU A 67 -21.40 36.70 -5.36
N PRO A 68 -22.66 36.83 -4.93
CA PRO A 68 -23.02 36.45 -3.57
C PRO A 68 -22.78 34.95 -3.36
N LYS A 69 -22.23 34.62 -2.19
CA LYS A 69 -21.90 33.28 -1.75
C LYS A 69 -23.14 32.43 -1.63
N VAL A 70 -23.52 31.70 -2.67
CA VAL A 70 -24.44 30.58 -2.54
C VAL A 70 -23.57 29.37 -2.13
N VAL A 71 -23.50 29.13 -0.83
CA VAL A 71 -22.96 27.89 -0.30
C VAL A 71 -24.06 26.84 -0.49
N VAL A 72 -24.09 26.20 -1.63
CA VAL A 72 -24.76 24.90 -1.76
C VAL A 72 -23.76 23.88 -1.21
N GLU A 73 -23.84 23.57 0.07
CA GLU A 73 -23.33 22.31 0.59
C GLU A 73 -24.22 21.21 -0.03
N GLY A 74 -23.88 20.79 -1.23
CA GLY A 74 -24.42 19.55 -1.78
C GLY A 74 -23.91 18.42 -0.89
N VAL A 75 -24.76 17.86 -0.06
CA VAL A 75 -24.52 16.55 0.57
C VAL A 75 -24.32 15.60 -0.61
N SER A 76 -23.06 15.23 -0.86
CA SER A 76 -22.73 14.25 -1.89
C SER A 76 -23.48 12.97 -1.55
N GLU A 77 -24.38 12.51 -2.42
CA GLU A 77 -25.07 11.25 -2.20
C GLU A 77 -24.02 10.12 -2.08
N PRO A 78 -24.12 9.28 -1.03
CA PRO A 78 -23.18 8.20 -0.84
C PRO A 78 -23.25 7.22 -2.02
N THR A 79 -22.11 6.67 -2.45
CA THR A 79 -22.07 5.59 -3.43
C THR A 79 -22.38 4.25 -2.72
N LEU A 80 -22.94 3.28 -3.45
CA LEU A 80 -23.12 1.91 -2.93
C LEU A 80 -21.84 1.08 -3.08
N THR A 81 -20.98 1.45 -4.03
CA THR A 81 -19.76 0.72 -4.38
C THR A 81 -18.54 1.13 -3.55
N VAL A 82 -18.49 2.38 -3.05
CA VAL A 82 -17.40 2.92 -2.24
C VAL A 82 -17.97 3.55 -0.97
N PRO A 83 -17.70 2.98 0.22
CA PRO A 83 -18.19 3.52 1.49
C PRO A 83 -17.66 4.93 1.77
N SER A 84 -18.46 5.74 2.44
CA SER A 84 -17.96 7.01 2.99
C SER A 84 -16.94 6.77 4.10
N VAL A 85 -16.10 7.76 4.43
CA VAL A 85 -15.16 7.68 5.55
C VAL A 85 -15.85 7.30 6.87
N SER A 86 -17.04 7.88 7.13
CA SER A 86 -17.81 7.56 8.32
C SER A 86 -18.34 6.12 8.32
N ALA A 87 -18.83 5.63 7.19
CA ALA A 87 -19.30 4.25 7.04
C ALA A 87 -18.16 3.25 7.19
N ALA A 88 -16.99 3.51 6.57
CA ALA A 88 -15.80 2.69 6.71
C ALA A 88 -15.30 2.66 8.18
N THR A 89 -15.29 3.81 8.87
CA THR A 89 -14.93 3.90 10.29
C THR A 89 -15.89 3.07 11.17
N ALA A 90 -17.20 3.17 10.90
CA ALA A 90 -18.20 2.40 11.63
C ALA A 90 -18.05 0.88 11.38
N GLU A 91 -17.69 0.48 10.17
CA GLU A 91 -17.43 -0.92 9.84
C GLU A 91 -16.18 -1.46 10.53
N LEU A 92 -15.08 -0.70 10.54
CA LEU A 92 -13.86 -1.05 11.28
C LEU A 92 -14.10 -1.16 12.79
N ALA A 93 -15.00 -0.35 13.34
CA ALA A 93 -15.36 -0.38 14.74
C ALA A 93 -16.12 -1.66 15.17
N ARG A 94 -16.68 -2.44 14.22
CA ARG A 94 -17.34 -3.73 14.49
C ARG A 94 -16.36 -4.90 14.61
N VAL A 95 -15.09 -4.70 14.28
CA VAL A 95 -14.07 -5.76 14.37
C VAL A 95 -13.56 -5.84 15.79
N PRO A 96 -13.61 -7.01 16.45
CA PRO A 96 -13.08 -7.21 17.82
C PRO A 96 -11.56 -7.35 17.82
N GLY A 97 -10.85 -6.35 17.28
CA GLY A 97 -9.39 -6.38 17.11
C GLY A 97 -8.84 -5.09 16.52
N GLY A 98 -7.53 -5.01 16.37
CA GLY A 98 -6.84 -3.82 15.89
C GLY A 98 -7.20 -3.45 14.46
N THR A 99 -7.81 -2.28 14.28
CA THR A 99 -8.14 -1.70 12.99
C THR A 99 -7.93 -0.18 13.03
N THR A 100 -7.51 0.41 11.92
CA THR A 100 -7.26 1.85 11.82
C THR A 100 -7.73 2.36 10.47
N LEU A 101 -8.30 3.57 10.43
CA LEU A 101 -8.58 4.31 9.21
C LEU A 101 -7.67 5.54 9.15
N VAL A 102 -6.94 5.69 8.04
CA VAL A 102 -6.10 6.85 7.75
C VAL A 102 -6.78 7.72 6.72
N ASP A 103 -7.04 8.99 7.06
CA ASP A 103 -7.62 9.96 6.14
C ASP A 103 -6.57 10.41 5.11
N GLY A 104 -6.86 10.29 3.82
CA GLY A 104 -5.99 10.73 2.72
C GLY A 104 -5.65 12.23 2.77
N ALA A 105 -6.48 13.06 3.41
CA ALA A 105 -6.16 14.47 3.61
C ALA A 105 -4.91 14.68 4.48
N THR A 106 -4.63 13.78 5.42
CA THR A 106 -3.41 13.84 6.26
C THR A 106 -2.15 13.49 5.49
N VAL A 107 -2.24 12.59 4.50
CA VAL A 107 -1.14 12.21 3.62
C VAL A 107 -0.66 13.42 2.80
N ARG A 108 -1.58 14.31 2.41
CA ARG A 108 -1.29 15.50 1.60
C ARG A 108 -0.57 16.63 2.34
N GLN A 109 -0.39 16.52 3.67
CA GLN A 109 0.27 17.54 4.50
C GLN A 109 1.81 17.45 4.47
N GLY A 110 2.40 16.70 3.58
CA GLY A 110 3.83 16.55 3.37
C GLY A 110 4.10 15.91 2.02
N ARG A 111 5.34 15.49 1.80
CA ARG A 111 5.67 14.65 0.66
C ARG A 111 4.81 13.38 0.70
N ALA A 112 4.28 12.96 -0.43
CA ALA A 112 3.40 11.80 -0.53
C ALA A 112 3.87 10.83 -1.62
N SER A 113 5.15 10.44 -1.59
CA SER A 113 5.72 9.57 -2.61
C SER A 113 5.82 8.10 -2.20
N THR A 114 5.87 7.81 -0.89
CA THR A 114 6.07 6.44 -0.42
C THR A 114 4.94 5.98 0.48
N LEU A 115 4.80 4.66 0.64
CA LEU A 115 3.89 4.08 1.64
C LEU A 115 4.25 4.51 3.06
N ARG A 116 5.53 4.80 3.32
CA ARG A 116 5.95 5.38 4.57
C ARG A 116 5.29 6.74 4.81
N ASP A 117 5.27 7.62 3.81
CA ASP A 117 4.63 8.92 3.91
C ASP A 117 3.14 8.81 4.23
N ALA A 118 2.48 7.75 3.74
CA ALA A 118 1.05 7.50 3.95
C ALA A 118 0.73 6.82 5.30
N LEU A 119 1.63 5.97 5.82
CA LEU A 119 1.33 5.06 6.93
C LEU A 119 2.16 5.30 8.21
N ASP A 120 3.08 6.27 8.23
CA ASP A 120 4.03 6.53 9.32
C ASP A 120 3.39 6.67 10.71
N PHE A 121 2.19 7.23 10.80
CA PHE A 121 1.46 7.41 12.07
C PHE A 121 0.35 6.38 12.31
N THR A 122 0.32 5.32 11.50
CA THR A 122 -0.70 4.27 11.60
C THR A 122 -0.34 3.28 12.69
N THR A 123 -1.23 3.10 13.65
CA THR A 123 -1.02 2.19 14.78
C THR A 123 -0.72 0.78 14.30
N GLY A 124 0.33 0.16 14.84
CA GLY A 124 0.69 -1.23 14.55
C GLY A 124 1.37 -1.45 13.21
N VAL A 125 1.65 -0.40 12.44
CA VAL A 125 2.31 -0.49 11.12
C VAL A 125 3.73 0.04 11.21
N TYR A 126 4.70 -0.76 10.76
CA TYR A 126 6.09 -0.39 10.63
C TYR A 126 6.48 -0.37 9.16
N VAL A 127 6.84 0.80 8.65
CA VAL A 127 7.22 0.99 7.25
C VAL A 127 8.67 1.39 7.14
N GLN A 128 9.42 0.66 6.34
CA GLN A 128 10.83 0.93 6.05
C GLN A 128 10.99 1.30 4.58
N SER A 129 11.61 2.44 4.30
CA SER A 129 12.09 2.74 2.95
C SER A 129 13.36 1.95 2.68
N ARG A 130 13.44 1.25 1.55
CA ARG A 130 14.61 0.41 1.24
C ARG A 130 15.66 1.16 0.46
N PHE A 131 15.27 1.86 -0.59
CA PHE A 131 16.19 2.59 -1.47
C PHE A 131 15.81 4.07 -1.60
N GLY A 132 15.23 4.61 -0.54
CA GLY A 132 14.96 6.03 -0.39
C GLY A 132 13.60 6.49 -0.88
N SER A 133 12.95 5.83 -1.83
CA SER A 133 11.71 6.32 -2.40
C SER A 133 10.57 5.31 -2.38
N GLU A 134 10.10 4.90 -3.52
CA GLU A 134 8.82 4.19 -3.67
C GLU A 134 8.87 2.74 -3.23
N GLU A 135 10.07 2.16 -3.15
CA GLU A 135 10.20 0.81 -2.64
C GLU A 135 10.18 0.81 -1.11
N ALA A 136 9.13 0.27 -0.54
CA ALA A 136 8.94 0.18 0.89
C ALA A 136 8.67 -1.27 1.32
N ARG A 137 9.15 -1.60 2.52
CA ARG A 137 8.78 -2.81 3.24
C ARG A 137 7.76 -2.44 4.31
N ILE A 138 6.61 -3.07 4.32
CA ILE A 138 5.61 -2.94 5.38
C ILE A 138 5.70 -4.16 6.28
N SER A 139 5.67 -3.93 7.58
CA SER A 139 5.50 -4.99 8.56
C SER A 139 4.36 -4.68 9.51
N ILE A 140 3.51 -5.68 9.73
CA ILE A 140 2.49 -5.70 10.75
C ILE A 140 2.67 -6.99 11.54
N ARG A 141 2.95 -6.87 12.86
CA ARG A 141 3.14 -8.01 13.78
C ARG A 141 4.21 -9.02 13.35
N GLY A 142 5.23 -8.54 12.63
CA GLY A 142 6.35 -9.37 12.15
C GLY A 142 6.20 -9.90 10.72
N SER A 143 5.00 -9.92 10.16
CA SER A 143 4.81 -10.27 8.74
C SER A 143 5.45 -9.22 7.83
N GLY A 144 5.99 -9.65 6.69
CA GLY A 144 6.63 -8.76 5.71
C GLY A 144 8.12 -8.48 5.95
N LEU A 145 8.72 -8.94 7.05
CA LEU A 145 10.12 -8.63 7.40
C LEU A 145 11.15 -9.44 6.62
N GLN A 146 10.86 -10.69 6.30
CA GLN A 146 11.85 -11.64 5.80
C GLN A 146 12.23 -11.43 4.33
N ARG A 147 11.29 -10.96 3.51
CA ARG A 147 11.52 -10.65 2.10
C ARG A 147 10.94 -9.31 1.70
N THR A 148 11.71 -8.55 0.93
CA THR A 148 11.36 -7.18 0.53
C THR A 148 10.30 -7.10 -0.55
N PHE A 149 10.21 -8.09 -1.44
CA PHE A 149 9.38 -8.01 -2.63
C PHE A 149 8.08 -8.81 -2.56
N HIS A 150 7.87 -9.58 -1.51
CA HIS A 150 6.77 -10.55 -1.51
C HIS A 150 5.63 -10.19 -0.57
N GLY A 151 5.79 -9.17 0.31
CA GLY A 151 4.71 -8.71 1.20
C GLY A 151 4.05 -9.82 2.01
N ARG A 152 4.78 -10.89 2.31
CA ARG A 152 4.25 -12.10 2.93
C ARG A 152 3.44 -11.80 4.18
N GLY A 153 2.26 -12.42 4.30
CA GLY A 153 1.33 -12.21 5.40
C GLY A 153 0.57 -10.89 5.34
N LEU A 154 0.70 -10.15 4.25
CA LEU A 154 0.03 -8.87 4.05
C LEU A 154 -0.80 -8.89 2.77
N LYS A 155 -2.11 -8.73 2.91
CA LYS A 155 -3.00 -8.50 1.79
C LYS A 155 -3.08 -7.01 1.50
N ILE A 156 -2.53 -6.59 0.39
CA ILE A 156 -2.58 -5.20 -0.05
C ILE A 156 -3.67 -5.08 -1.11
N LEU A 157 -4.57 -4.14 -0.90
CA LEU A 157 -5.74 -3.98 -1.77
C LEU A 157 -5.83 -2.53 -2.27
N GLN A 158 -6.43 -2.39 -3.44
CA GLN A 158 -6.92 -1.12 -3.97
C GLN A 158 -8.40 -1.27 -4.26
N ASP A 159 -9.21 -0.41 -3.66
CA ASP A 159 -10.67 -0.44 -3.79
C ASP A 159 -11.29 -1.82 -3.45
N GLY A 160 -10.68 -2.52 -2.47
CA GLY A 160 -11.11 -3.85 -2.02
C GLY A 160 -10.66 -5.01 -2.90
N VAL A 161 -9.90 -4.76 -3.96
CA VAL A 161 -9.39 -5.79 -4.88
C VAL A 161 -7.90 -6.00 -4.64
N PRO A 162 -7.39 -7.26 -4.51
CA PRO A 162 -5.98 -7.52 -4.20
C PRO A 162 -5.02 -6.92 -5.23
N LEU A 163 -3.96 -6.24 -4.77
CA LEU A 163 -2.77 -5.90 -5.55
C LEU A 163 -1.76 -7.05 -5.58
N ASN A 164 -1.90 -7.99 -4.65
CA ASN A 164 -1.11 -9.20 -4.65
C ASN A 164 -1.40 -10.03 -5.91
N LEU A 165 -0.36 -10.64 -6.47
CA LEU A 165 -0.49 -11.71 -7.45
C LEU A 165 -1.23 -12.90 -6.82
N ALA A 166 -1.72 -13.82 -7.64
CA ALA A 166 -2.43 -15.00 -7.15
C ALA A 166 -1.58 -15.87 -6.21
N ASP A 167 -0.25 -15.86 -6.32
CA ASP A 167 0.63 -16.56 -5.38
C ASP A 167 0.81 -15.84 -4.02
N GLY A 168 0.44 -14.57 -3.92
CA GLY A 168 0.59 -13.72 -2.74
C GLY A 168 1.64 -12.61 -2.86
N GLY A 169 2.51 -12.64 -3.88
CA GLY A 169 3.52 -11.60 -4.11
C GLY A 169 2.91 -10.23 -4.41
N VAL A 170 3.58 -9.13 -4.01
CA VAL A 170 3.10 -7.77 -4.26
C VAL A 170 4.23 -6.79 -4.54
N ASP A 171 4.00 -5.86 -5.46
CA ASP A 171 4.89 -4.73 -5.77
C ASP A 171 4.28 -3.43 -5.22
N MET A 172 4.91 -2.90 -4.15
CA MET A 172 4.42 -1.72 -3.43
C MET A 172 4.47 -0.42 -4.27
N GLN A 173 5.32 -0.37 -5.28
CA GLN A 173 5.45 0.77 -6.20
C GLN A 173 4.20 0.98 -7.10
N SER A 174 3.28 0.00 -7.15
CA SER A 174 2.01 0.14 -7.88
C SER A 174 1.00 1.07 -7.20
N ILE A 175 1.23 1.44 -5.94
CA ILE A 175 0.32 2.26 -5.14
C ILE A 175 0.56 3.73 -5.39
N GLU A 176 -0.54 4.52 -5.55
CA GLU A 176 -0.52 5.96 -5.66
C GLU A 176 -1.15 6.61 -4.42
N PRO A 177 -0.33 7.06 -3.44
CA PRO A 177 -0.86 7.66 -2.21
C PRO A 177 -1.72 8.90 -2.43
N LEU A 178 -1.42 9.70 -3.47
CA LEU A 178 -2.18 10.93 -3.78
C LEU A 178 -3.55 10.66 -4.42
N ALA A 179 -3.78 9.46 -4.96
CA ALA A 179 -5.09 9.02 -5.48
C ALA A 179 -5.88 8.23 -4.44
N THR A 180 -5.58 8.45 -3.15
CA THR A 180 -6.23 7.75 -2.04
C THR A 180 -7.09 8.71 -1.24
N ARG A 181 -8.37 8.35 -1.03
CA ARG A 181 -9.32 9.06 -0.17
C ARG A 181 -9.12 8.70 1.29
N TYR A 182 -8.98 7.40 1.58
CA TYR A 182 -8.64 6.87 2.90
C TYR A 182 -7.98 5.50 2.76
N ILE A 183 -7.27 5.10 3.82
CA ILE A 183 -6.62 3.80 3.89
C ILE A 183 -7.22 3.06 5.09
N GLU A 184 -7.67 1.83 4.85
CA GLU A 184 -8.12 0.94 5.92
C GLU A 184 -7.00 -0.05 6.25
N VAL A 185 -6.76 -0.26 7.53
CA VAL A 185 -5.75 -1.20 8.03
C VAL A 185 -6.40 -2.16 9.01
N TRP A 186 -6.28 -3.46 8.74
CA TRP A 186 -6.62 -4.55 9.66
C TRP A 186 -5.34 -5.22 10.11
N ARG A 187 -5.11 -5.30 11.42
CA ARG A 187 -3.90 -5.87 11.99
C ARG A 187 -4.11 -7.33 12.39
N GLY A 188 -3.21 -8.22 11.95
CA GLY A 188 -3.28 -9.65 12.22
C GLY A 188 -4.54 -10.32 11.65
N ALA A 189 -5.02 -11.36 12.32
CA ALA A 189 -6.19 -12.15 11.95
C ALA A 189 -7.53 -11.39 11.87
N ASN A 190 -7.51 -10.07 12.04
CA ASN A 190 -8.70 -9.23 11.92
C ASN A 190 -9.15 -9.03 10.47
N ALA A 191 -8.29 -9.40 9.52
CA ALA A 191 -8.55 -9.35 8.08
C ALA A 191 -9.22 -10.62 7.52
N LEU A 192 -9.94 -11.40 8.33
CA LEU A 192 -10.55 -12.69 7.96
C LEU A 192 -11.31 -12.66 6.65
N ARG A 193 -12.03 -11.58 6.35
CA ARG A 193 -12.80 -11.41 5.11
C ARG A 193 -11.96 -11.36 3.83
N TYR A 194 -10.65 -11.22 3.96
CA TYR A 194 -9.73 -11.19 2.82
C TYR A 194 -9.01 -12.53 2.58
N GLY A 195 -9.40 -13.58 3.33
CA GLY A 195 -8.92 -14.96 3.12
C GLY A 195 -7.49 -15.19 3.61
N GLY A 196 -6.79 -16.07 2.94
CA GLY A 196 -5.38 -16.38 3.18
C GLY A 196 -4.43 -15.22 2.86
N THR A 197 -3.15 -15.34 3.25
CA THR A 197 -2.14 -14.28 3.11
C THR A 197 -2.46 -13.05 3.96
N THR A 198 -3.00 -13.26 5.17
CA THR A 198 -3.40 -12.20 6.10
C THR A 198 -2.87 -12.41 7.51
N LEU A 199 -1.76 -13.12 7.69
CA LEU A 199 -1.17 -13.37 9.01
C LEU A 199 -0.82 -12.05 9.73
N GLY A 200 -0.23 -11.10 9.00
CA GLY A 200 0.01 -9.72 9.46
C GLY A 200 -1.21 -8.82 9.33
N GLY A 201 -2.10 -9.12 8.41
CA GLY A 201 -3.30 -8.32 8.18
C GLY A 201 -3.53 -7.88 6.75
N ALA A 202 -4.32 -6.82 6.59
CA ALA A 202 -4.64 -6.24 5.29
C ALA A 202 -4.57 -4.71 5.31
N VAL A 203 -4.20 -4.12 4.17
CA VAL A 203 -4.19 -2.67 3.94
C VAL A 203 -4.94 -2.39 2.64
N ASN A 204 -6.02 -1.62 2.70
CA ASN A 204 -6.85 -1.27 1.54
C ASN A 204 -6.78 0.23 1.25
N PHE A 205 -6.28 0.58 0.09
CA PHE A 205 -6.22 1.95 -0.42
C PHE A 205 -7.50 2.23 -1.21
N VAL A 206 -8.34 3.13 -0.71
CA VAL A 206 -9.63 3.44 -1.33
C VAL A 206 -9.55 4.73 -2.10
N SER A 207 -9.85 4.68 -3.40
CA SER A 207 -9.79 5.83 -4.30
C SER A 207 -10.98 6.79 -4.10
N PRO A 208 -10.83 8.08 -4.43
CA PRO A 208 -11.95 8.99 -4.55
C PRO A 208 -12.92 8.55 -5.66
N THR A 209 -14.16 9.05 -5.59
CA THR A 209 -15.18 8.94 -6.65
C THR A 209 -15.48 10.32 -7.22
N GLY A 210 -16.19 10.40 -8.33
CA GLY A 210 -16.64 11.69 -8.86
C GLY A 210 -17.59 12.45 -7.95
N ARG A 211 -18.18 11.76 -6.96
CA ARG A 211 -19.12 12.37 -6.00
C ARG A 211 -18.43 13.09 -4.85
N ASP A 212 -17.14 12.77 -4.59
CA ASP A 212 -16.38 13.35 -3.46
C ASP A 212 -15.04 13.97 -3.86
N ALA A 213 -14.59 13.78 -5.10
CA ALA A 213 -13.40 14.42 -5.63
C ALA A 213 -13.68 15.85 -6.11
N SER A 214 -12.66 16.70 -6.11
CA SER A 214 -12.71 18.02 -6.71
C SER A 214 -12.85 17.90 -8.24
N PRO A 215 -13.62 18.80 -8.89
CA PRO A 215 -13.70 18.85 -10.34
C PRO A 215 -12.35 18.98 -11.04
N PHE A 216 -11.43 19.70 -10.39
CA PHE A 216 -10.03 19.79 -10.82
C PHE A 216 -9.11 19.91 -9.61
N GLN A 217 -8.03 19.13 -9.62
CA GLN A 217 -6.93 19.25 -8.66
C GLN A 217 -5.61 19.08 -9.39
N SER A 218 -4.64 19.94 -9.08
CA SER A 218 -3.25 19.80 -9.54
C SER A 218 -2.30 19.96 -8.37
N ARG A 219 -1.29 19.10 -8.30
CA ARG A 219 -0.26 19.12 -7.27
C ARG A 219 1.11 18.97 -7.90
N LEU A 220 2.07 19.81 -7.46
CA LEU A 220 3.47 19.75 -7.85
C LEU A 220 4.33 19.70 -6.58
N GLU A 221 5.24 18.74 -6.53
CA GLU A 221 6.22 18.58 -5.45
C GLU A 221 7.64 18.61 -6.03
N LEU A 222 8.55 19.28 -5.33
CA LEU A 222 9.97 19.37 -5.64
C LEU A 222 10.79 19.11 -4.38
N GLY A 223 12.02 18.64 -4.53
CA GLY A 223 12.84 18.42 -3.35
C GLY A 223 14.27 17.96 -3.61
N SER A 224 14.94 17.58 -2.54
CA SER A 224 16.27 17.01 -2.54
C SER A 224 16.35 15.77 -3.45
N PHE A 225 17.54 15.47 -3.94
CA PHE A 225 17.85 14.32 -4.80
C PHE A 225 17.14 14.37 -6.16
N SER A 226 17.02 15.58 -6.72
CA SER A 226 16.30 15.84 -7.99
C SER A 226 14.85 15.36 -7.98
N TYR A 227 14.22 15.31 -6.79
CA TYR A 227 12.84 14.87 -6.64
C TYR A 227 11.87 15.83 -7.32
N LEU A 228 11.04 15.27 -8.20
CA LEU A 228 9.92 15.95 -8.83
C LEU A 228 8.73 14.97 -8.89
N ARG A 229 7.56 15.46 -8.48
CA ARG A 229 6.30 14.73 -8.59
C ARG A 229 5.20 15.67 -9.02
N GLY A 230 4.50 15.33 -10.09
CA GLY A 230 3.33 16.05 -10.59
C GLY A 230 2.11 15.15 -10.58
N GLN A 231 0.97 15.66 -10.10
CA GLN A 231 -0.31 14.99 -10.20
C GLN A 231 -1.38 15.94 -10.71
N VAL A 232 -2.23 15.45 -11.60
CA VAL A 232 -3.47 16.11 -11.99
C VAL A 232 -4.61 15.11 -11.81
N SER A 233 -5.70 15.55 -11.19
CA SER A 233 -6.89 14.72 -11.03
C SER A 233 -8.17 15.52 -11.26
N SER A 234 -9.24 14.82 -11.65
CA SER A 234 -10.56 15.36 -11.89
C SER A 234 -11.63 14.38 -11.43
N GLY A 235 -12.64 14.88 -10.75
CA GLY A 235 -13.83 14.12 -10.41
C GLY A 235 -15.09 14.93 -10.66
N PHE A 236 -16.12 14.27 -11.18
CA PHE A 236 -17.38 14.92 -11.49
C PHE A 236 -18.53 13.93 -11.40
N SER A 237 -19.69 14.42 -10.96
CA SER A 237 -20.93 13.65 -10.93
C SER A 237 -22.06 14.40 -11.64
N SER A 238 -22.87 13.67 -12.40
CA SER A 238 -24.05 14.20 -13.07
C SER A 238 -25.16 13.16 -13.08
N GLY A 239 -26.23 13.39 -12.36
CA GLY A 239 -27.31 12.43 -12.20
C GLY A 239 -26.79 11.07 -11.67
N PRO A 240 -27.12 9.95 -12.35
CA PRO A 240 -26.70 8.63 -11.90
C PRO A 240 -25.22 8.33 -12.14
N ALA A 241 -24.51 9.09 -12.98
CA ALA A 241 -23.13 8.82 -13.36
C ALA A 241 -22.14 9.69 -12.58
N ASP A 242 -20.98 9.12 -12.30
CA ASP A 242 -19.83 9.86 -11.78
C ASP A 242 -18.52 9.26 -12.32
N TYR A 243 -17.45 10.08 -12.34
CA TYR A 243 -16.11 9.60 -12.65
C TYR A 243 -15.05 10.28 -11.79
N TYR A 244 -13.96 9.58 -11.57
CA TYR A 244 -12.70 10.12 -11.06
C TYR A 244 -11.55 9.64 -11.95
N ALA A 245 -10.58 10.52 -12.24
CA ALA A 245 -9.36 10.19 -12.94
C ALA A 245 -8.17 10.94 -12.34
N SER A 246 -7.01 10.30 -12.28
CA SER A 246 -5.76 10.84 -11.77
C SER A 246 -4.59 10.38 -12.64
N LEU A 247 -3.70 11.33 -12.94
CA LEU A 247 -2.44 11.11 -13.65
C LEU A 247 -1.30 11.58 -12.75
N THR A 248 -0.31 10.75 -12.51
CA THR A 248 0.87 11.09 -11.71
C THR A 248 2.13 10.76 -12.48
N HIS A 249 3.08 11.70 -12.50
CA HIS A 249 4.45 11.49 -12.95
C HIS A 249 5.41 11.75 -11.80
N PHE A 250 6.41 10.89 -11.62
CA PHE A 250 7.39 10.95 -10.56
C PHE A 250 8.77 10.63 -11.11
N ILE A 251 9.79 11.43 -10.70
CA ILE A 251 11.20 11.18 -11.01
C ILE A 251 12.08 11.64 -9.85
N GLN A 252 13.17 10.93 -9.61
CA GLN A 252 14.24 11.33 -8.70
C GLN A 252 15.56 10.63 -9.03
N ASP A 253 16.71 11.24 -8.68
CA ASP A 253 18.01 10.59 -8.74
C ASP A 253 18.27 9.67 -7.52
N GLY A 254 17.61 9.96 -6.39
CA GLY A 254 17.82 9.27 -5.13
C GLY A 254 19.06 9.78 -4.35
N TYR A 255 19.14 9.40 -3.07
CA TYR A 255 20.24 9.79 -2.18
C TYR A 255 21.51 8.97 -2.44
N ARG A 256 21.35 7.71 -2.82
CA ARG A 256 22.45 6.76 -3.01
C ARG A 256 22.86 6.69 -4.49
N GLN A 257 24.11 6.29 -4.73
CA GLN A 257 24.56 5.94 -6.07
C GLN A 257 23.68 4.81 -6.64
N HIS A 258 23.26 4.95 -7.89
CA HIS A 258 22.43 3.98 -8.60
C HIS A 258 21.06 3.75 -7.91
N ALA A 259 20.37 4.85 -7.59
CA ALA A 259 19.07 4.84 -6.92
C ALA A 259 18.01 5.69 -7.66
N ALA A 260 18.26 6.01 -8.93
CA ALA A 260 17.30 6.78 -9.74
C ALA A 260 16.02 5.98 -9.96
N GLN A 261 14.89 6.70 -9.92
CA GLN A 261 13.56 6.12 -10.08
C GLN A 261 12.69 7.06 -10.92
N GLU A 262 11.86 6.45 -11.76
CA GLU A 262 10.84 7.12 -12.55
C GLU A 262 9.57 6.29 -12.51
N ALA A 263 8.40 6.93 -12.40
CA ALA A 263 7.12 6.24 -12.45
C ALA A 263 6.01 7.10 -13.04
N ASP A 264 5.19 6.48 -13.86
CA ASP A 264 3.94 7.02 -14.40
C ASP A 264 2.77 6.20 -13.89
N ARG A 265 1.71 6.88 -13.40
CA ARG A 265 0.50 6.22 -12.90
C ARG A 265 -0.75 6.87 -13.42
N VAL A 266 -1.66 6.03 -13.89
CA VAL A 266 -3.03 6.39 -14.27
C VAL A 266 -3.97 5.62 -13.37
N MET A 267 -4.87 6.32 -12.69
CA MET A 267 -5.94 5.72 -11.91
C MET A 267 -7.26 6.38 -12.30
N ALA A 268 -8.27 5.58 -12.62
CA ALA A 268 -9.59 6.09 -12.99
C ALA A 268 -10.68 5.17 -12.49
N ASN A 269 -11.85 5.73 -12.21
CA ASN A 269 -13.07 4.96 -12.01
C ASN A 269 -14.28 5.69 -12.56
N VAL A 270 -15.28 4.90 -12.95
CA VAL A 270 -16.59 5.38 -13.43
C VAL A 270 -17.67 4.61 -12.71
N GLY A 271 -18.57 5.34 -12.04
CA GLY A 271 -19.74 4.78 -11.34
C GLY A 271 -21.03 5.12 -12.06
N TYR A 272 -21.98 4.18 -12.04
CA TYR A 272 -23.32 4.39 -12.55
C TYR A 272 -24.36 3.81 -11.59
N ARG A 273 -25.20 4.66 -11.03
CA ARG A 273 -26.34 4.31 -10.17
C ARG A 273 -27.49 3.84 -11.06
N ILE A 274 -27.70 2.53 -11.14
CA ILE A 274 -28.74 1.89 -11.97
C ILE A 274 -30.12 2.12 -11.35
N SER A 275 -30.20 2.03 -10.02
CA SER A 275 -31.39 2.34 -9.21
C SER A 275 -30.94 2.78 -7.81
N ASP A 276 -31.85 3.15 -6.95
CA ASP A 276 -31.56 3.50 -5.55
C ASP A 276 -30.88 2.37 -4.78
N GLN A 277 -31.08 1.14 -5.23
CA GLN A 277 -30.56 -0.07 -4.61
C GLN A 277 -29.39 -0.72 -5.35
N LEU A 278 -29.09 -0.31 -6.58
CA LEU A 278 -28.13 -0.99 -7.44
C LEU A 278 -27.17 0.00 -8.11
N GLU A 279 -25.87 -0.20 -7.91
CA GLU A 279 -24.81 0.60 -8.53
C GLU A 279 -23.71 -0.30 -9.10
N ASN A 280 -23.21 0.07 -10.27
CA ASN A 280 -22.02 -0.53 -10.88
C ASN A 280 -20.89 0.48 -10.88
N ARG A 281 -19.65 0.02 -10.67
CA ARG A 281 -18.44 0.83 -10.79
C ARG A 281 -17.29 0.04 -11.40
N LEU A 282 -16.68 0.65 -12.41
CA LEU A 282 -15.51 0.15 -13.11
C LEU A 282 -14.27 0.96 -12.67
N TRP A 283 -13.14 0.30 -12.38
CA TRP A 283 -11.84 0.91 -12.12
C TRP A 283 -10.81 0.46 -13.16
N PHE A 284 -9.93 1.38 -13.49
CA PHE A 284 -8.77 1.15 -14.33
C PHE A 284 -7.52 1.70 -13.66
N THR A 285 -6.44 0.91 -13.67
CA THR A 285 -5.11 1.32 -13.21
C THR A 285 -4.07 0.94 -14.24
N ALA A 286 -3.17 1.88 -14.56
CA ALA A 286 -1.97 1.62 -15.33
C ALA A 286 -0.76 2.23 -14.59
N VAL A 287 0.30 1.45 -14.47
CA VAL A 287 1.55 1.85 -13.81
C VAL A 287 2.72 1.45 -14.68
N ARG A 288 3.66 2.35 -14.86
CA ARG A 288 4.99 2.05 -15.36
C ARG A 288 6.00 2.57 -14.33
N THR A 289 6.99 1.77 -14.00
CA THR A 289 8.07 2.17 -13.10
C THR A 289 9.40 1.62 -13.58
N ASP A 290 10.41 2.47 -13.54
CA ASP A 290 11.81 2.17 -13.79
C ASP A 290 12.59 2.52 -12.52
N SER A 291 13.27 1.53 -11.89
CA SER A 291 13.90 1.71 -10.58
C SER A 291 15.28 1.08 -10.53
N GLN A 292 16.31 1.89 -10.39
CA GLN A 292 17.67 1.41 -10.13
C GLN A 292 17.80 0.85 -8.72
N LEU A 293 18.69 -0.13 -8.54
CA LEU A 293 18.91 -0.83 -7.27
C LEU A 293 20.32 -0.60 -6.76
N PRO A 294 20.53 0.23 -5.74
CA PRO A 294 21.86 0.57 -5.19
C PRO A 294 22.55 -0.58 -4.45
N GLY A 295 21.86 -1.70 -4.18
CA GLY A 295 22.39 -2.82 -3.41
C GLY A 295 22.59 -2.50 -1.92
N SER A 296 22.95 -3.53 -1.13
CA SER A 296 23.23 -3.40 0.31
C SER A 296 24.72 -3.16 0.58
N LEU A 297 25.04 -2.47 1.66
CA LEU A 297 26.38 -2.11 2.08
C LEU A 297 26.83 -2.94 3.30
N SER A 298 28.14 -2.96 3.58
CA SER A 298 28.66 -3.36 4.89
C SER A 298 28.28 -2.34 5.96
N LEU A 299 28.28 -2.72 7.24
CA LEU A 299 27.94 -1.80 8.34
C LEU A 299 28.81 -0.53 8.32
N SER A 300 30.12 -0.67 8.15
CA SER A 300 31.04 0.46 8.10
C SER A 300 30.71 1.44 6.96
N ASN A 301 30.44 0.92 5.76
CA ASN A 301 30.06 1.79 4.63
C ASN A 301 28.67 2.41 4.84
N ALA A 302 27.72 1.66 5.35
CA ALA A 302 26.37 2.17 5.60
C ALA A 302 26.31 3.30 6.63
N VAL A 303 27.25 3.34 7.58
CA VAL A 303 27.34 4.41 8.60
C VAL A 303 28.23 5.56 8.16
N ASN A 304 29.38 5.29 7.54
CA ASN A 304 30.39 6.30 7.25
C ASN A 304 30.26 6.91 5.83
N ASN A 305 29.69 6.14 4.88
CA ASN A 305 29.55 6.51 3.48
C ASN A 305 28.14 6.09 2.96
N PRO A 306 27.05 6.55 3.60
CA PRO A 306 25.69 6.05 3.34
C PRO A 306 25.21 6.28 1.89
N TRP A 307 25.83 7.20 1.15
CA TRP A 307 25.51 7.50 -0.25
C TRP A 307 26.07 6.50 -1.27
N LEU A 308 26.97 5.58 -0.83
CA LEU A 308 27.55 4.59 -1.74
C LEU A 308 26.50 3.61 -2.26
N GLY A 309 26.70 3.14 -3.48
CA GLY A 309 26.05 1.97 -4.06
C GLY A 309 26.96 0.73 -4.02
N SER A 310 26.33 -0.45 -3.99
CA SER A 310 27.00 -1.76 -4.13
C SER A 310 26.21 -2.55 -5.18
N PHE A 311 26.52 -2.29 -6.45
CA PHE A 311 25.82 -2.87 -7.59
C PHE A 311 26.84 -3.33 -8.65
N ALA A 312 26.42 -4.32 -9.46
CA ALA A 312 27.20 -4.80 -10.60
C ALA A 312 26.42 -4.48 -11.89
N GLY A 313 26.97 -3.56 -12.69
CA GLY A 313 26.28 -3.08 -13.90
C GLY A 313 25.04 -2.26 -13.58
N ASP A 314 24.03 -2.31 -14.46
CA ASP A 314 22.79 -1.58 -14.37
C ASP A 314 21.69 -2.45 -13.72
N GLN A 315 21.82 -2.74 -12.43
CA GLN A 315 20.82 -3.51 -11.69
C GLN A 315 19.59 -2.65 -11.46
N LYS A 316 18.42 -3.18 -11.84
CA LYS A 316 17.16 -2.45 -11.79
C LYS A 316 15.95 -3.37 -11.67
N ARG A 317 14.80 -2.76 -11.41
CA ARG A 317 13.49 -3.40 -11.38
C ARG A 317 12.51 -2.52 -12.13
N ASP A 318 12.27 -2.86 -13.39
CA ASP A 318 11.36 -2.14 -14.26
C ASP A 318 10.13 -2.99 -14.51
N TYR A 319 8.94 -2.40 -14.42
CA TYR A 319 7.73 -3.12 -14.79
C TYR A 319 6.62 -2.19 -15.29
N SER A 320 5.71 -2.77 -16.06
CA SER A 320 4.43 -2.20 -16.43
C SER A 320 3.30 -3.06 -15.85
N LEU A 321 2.27 -2.41 -15.29
CA LEU A 321 1.09 -3.05 -14.71
C LEU A 321 -0.16 -2.42 -15.30
N TYR A 322 -1.09 -3.28 -15.76
CA TYR A 322 -2.43 -2.87 -16.18
C TYR A 322 -3.46 -3.65 -15.41
N ARG A 323 -4.50 -2.96 -14.95
CA ARG A 323 -5.52 -3.56 -14.12
C ARG A 323 -6.89 -3.01 -14.47
N LEU A 324 -7.86 -3.90 -14.55
CA LEU A 324 -9.27 -3.60 -14.71
C LEU A 324 -10.05 -4.33 -13.63
N SER A 325 -10.96 -3.62 -12.95
CA SER A 325 -11.87 -4.26 -12.01
C SER A 325 -13.25 -3.65 -12.08
N ASP A 326 -14.27 -4.45 -11.85
CA ASP A 326 -15.67 -4.06 -11.87
C ASP A 326 -16.36 -4.52 -10.58
N ARG A 327 -17.28 -3.69 -10.06
CA ARG A 327 -18.10 -4.03 -8.91
C ARG A 327 -19.54 -3.70 -9.17
N LEU A 328 -20.39 -4.68 -8.98
CA LEU A 328 -21.84 -4.51 -8.86
C LEU A 328 -22.20 -4.60 -7.37
N ALA A 329 -22.82 -3.54 -6.84
CA ALA A 329 -23.26 -3.47 -5.45
C ALA A 329 -24.78 -3.27 -5.40
N TRP A 330 -25.44 -4.12 -4.61
CA TRP A 330 -26.86 -4.05 -4.33
C TRP A 330 -27.11 -3.90 -2.83
N THR A 331 -28.11 -3.09 -2.47
CA THR A 331 -28.51 -2.87 -1.08
C THR A 331 -30.01 -2.88 -0.91
N SER A 332 -30.47 -3.40 0.21
CA SER A 332 -31.83 -3.24 0.73
C SER A 332 -31.74 -2.84 2.20
N ASP A 333 -32.87 -2.74 2.90
CA ASP A 333 -32.91 -2.37 4.31
C ASP A 333 -32.12 -3.34 5.21
N GLN A 334 -32.11 -4.63 4.85
CA GLN A 334 -31.49 -5.68 5.65
C GLN A 334 -30.27 -6.33 5.00
N THR A 335 -30.10 -6.19 3.68
CA THR A 335 -29.09 -6.95 2.96
C THR A 335 -28.28 -6.05 2.03
N GLN A 336 -26.96 -6.22 2.10
CA GLN A 336 -26.01 -5.66 1.15
C GLN A 336 -25.31 -6.82 0.45
N ALA A 337 -25.26 -6.79 -0.86
CA ALA A 337 -24.54 -7.75 -1.67
C ALA A 337 -23.63 -7.05 -2.66
N GLN A 338 -22.44 -7.57 -2.86
CA GLN A 338 -21.54 -7.07 -3.89
C GLN A 338 -20.86 -8.25 -4.60
N VAL A 339 -20.60 -8.06 -5.87
CA VAL A 339 -19.75 -8.94 -6.67
C VAL A 339 -18.73 -8.07 -7.38
N SER A 340 -17.46 -8.38 -7.20
CA SER A 340 -16.34 -7.71 -7.88
C SER A 340 -15.58 -8.72 -8.71
N GLY A 341 -15.25 -8.37 -9.96
CA GLY A 341 -14.34 -9.14 -10.81
C GLY A 341 -13.12 -8.29 -11.12
N PHE A 342 -11.96 -8.91 -11.33
CA PHE A 342 -10.76 -8.20 -11.76
C PHE A 342 -9.89 -9.02 -12.70
N TRP A 343 -9.12 -8.30 -13.51
CA TRP A 343 -8.00 -8.78 -14.28
C TRP A 343 -6.80 -7.87 -14.08
N SER A 344 -5.61 -8.45 -13.99
CA SER A 344 -4.34 -7.76 -13.84
C SER A 344 -3.30 -8.39 -14.77
N TYR A 345 -2.53 -7.57 -15.46
CA TYR A 345 -1.37 -7.98 -16.26
C TYR A 345 -0.15 -7.20 -15.83
N LYS A 346 0.98 -7.90 -15.62
CA LYS A 346 2.27 -7.27 -15.29
C LYS A 346 3.37 -7.85 -16.18
N ASP A 347 4.19 -6.96 -16.73
CA ASP A 347 5.42 -7.25 -17.45
C ASP A 347 6.60 -6.71 -16.65
N LEU A 348 7.54 -7.58 -16.25
CA LEU A 348 8.69 -7.28 -15.39
C LEU A 348 10.00 -7.59 -16.09
N ASP A 349 10.89 -6.59 -16.19
CA ASP A 349 12.33 -6.75 -16.53
C ASP A 349 13.19 -6.43 -15.31
N HIS A 350 13.88 -7.45 -14.77
CA HIS A 350 14.61 -7.32 -13.51
C HIS A 350 16.03 -7.88 -13.62
N PRO A 351 16.96 -7.11 -14.23
CA PRO A 351 18.37 -7.47 -14.28
C PRO A 351 19.03 -7.23 -12.90
N ILE A 352 19.46 -8.32 -12.29
CA ILE A 352 20.24 -8.34 -11.06
C ILE A 352 21.48 -9.26 -11.28
N PHE A 353 21.80 -10.18 -10.40
CA PHE A 353 22.83 -11.22 -10.64
C PHE A 353 22.47 -12.15 -11.82
N GLN A 354 21.22 -12.20 -12.19
CA GLN A 354 20.64 -12.79 -13.40
C GLN A 354 19.62 -11.82 -13.99
N VAL A 355 19.18 -12.01 -15.23
CA VAL A 355 18.03 -11.27 -15.79
C VAL A 355 16.79 -12.10 -15.55
N ILE A 356 15.83 -11.54 -14.82
CA ILE A 356 14.50 -12.11 -14.59
C ILE A 356 13.51 -11.36 -15.48
N ASP A 357 12.82 -12.09 -16.34
CA ASP A 357 11.84 -11.60 -17.31
C ASP A 357 10.53 -12.34 -17.05
N GLN A 358 9.51 -11.63 -16.56
CA GLN A 358 8.25 -12.25 -16.15
C GLN A 358 7.05 -11.54 -16.73
N ASN A 359 6.13 -12.32 -17.28
CA ASN A 359 4.79 -11.89 -17.65
C ASN A 359 3.77 -12.58 -16.74
N SER A 360 3.01 -11.78 -15.99
CA SER A 360 2.03 -12.27 -15.03
C SER A 360 0.62 -11.88 -15.46
N ASN A 361 -0.33 -12.81 -15.31
CA ASN A 361 -1.75 -12.53 -15.44
C ASN A 361 -2.49 -13.08 -14.22
N ASP A 362 -3.38 -12.28 -13.65
CA ASP A 362 -4.22 -12.67 -12.54
C ASP A 362 -5.67 -12.30 -12.83
N LEU A 363 -6.57 -13.21 -12.51
CA LEU A 363 -8.01 -13.10 -12.61
C LEU A 363 -8.63 -13.45 -11.27
N GLY A 364 -9.62 -12.69 -10.83
CA GLY A 364 -10.31 -13.03 -9.59
C GLY A 364 -11.73 -12.52 -9.54
N LEU A 365 -12.47 -13.11 -8.61
CA LEU A 365 -13.81 -12.72 -8.25
C LEU A 365 -13.87 -12.54 -6.73
N ASP A 366 -14.63 -11.60 -6.24
CA ASP A 366 -15.02 -11.45 -4.83
C ASP A 366 -16.53 -11.25 -4.77
N ALA A 367 -17.24 -12.21 -4.18
CA ALA A 367 -18.67 -12.12 -3.92
C ALA A 367 -18.89 -12.05 -2.41
N ARG A 368 -19.60 -11.03 -1.94
CA ARG A 368 -19.87 -10.80 -0.52
C ARG A 368 -21.33 -10.45 -0.29
N VAL A 369 -21.90 -11.03 0.77
CA VAL A 369 -23.22 -10.69 1.28
C VAL A 369 -23.09 -10.31 2.76
N VAL A 370 -23.77 -9.26 3.15
CA VAL A 370 -23.97 -8.83 4.54
C VAL A 370 -25.46 -8.78 4.79
N HIS A 371 -25.94 -9.54 5.77
CA HIS A 371 -27.36 -9.59 6.13
C HIS A 371 -27.54 -9.24 7.60
N SER A 372 -28.40 -8.26 7.86
CA SER A 372 -28.79 -7.85 9.19
C SER A 372 -30.17 -8.44 9.50
N SER A 373 -30.30 -9.10 10.64
CA SER A 373 -31.51 -9.76 11.10
C SER A 373 -31.62 -9.72 12.62
N GLU A 374 -32.65 -10.29 13.16
CA GLU A 374 -32.81 -10.55 14.59
C GLU A 374 -32.76 -12.06 14.83
N VAL A 375 -31.88 -12.53 15.73
CA VAL A 375 -31.75 -13.93 16.11
C VAL A 375 -31.96 -14.05 17.62
N ALA A 376 -32.95 -14.80 18.03
CA ALA A 376 -33.33 -14.99 19.45
C ALA A 376 -33.54 -13.69 20.22
N GLY A 377 -34.05 -12.64 19.59
CA GLY A 377 -34.29 -11.33 20.19
C GLY A 377 -33.05 -10.41 20.27
N TYR A 378 -31.97 -10.77 19.58
CA TYR A 378 -30.74 -9.97 19.50
C TYR A 378 -30.47 -9.51 18.08
N ASP A 379 -29.98 -8.29 17.91
CA ASP A 379 -29.51 -7.79 16.61
C ASP A 379 -28.34 -8.66 16.11
N ASN A 380 -28.50 -9.20 14.92
CA ASN A 380 -27.54 -10.08 14.28
C ASN A 380 -27.07 -9.50 12.96
N ARG A 381 -25.79 -9.70 12.65
CA ARG A 381 -25.20 -9.31 11.36
C ARG A 381 -24.28 -10.40 10.85
N LEU A 382 -24.77 -11.08 9.82
CA LEU A 382 -24.05 -12.12 9.12
C LEU A 382 -23.29 -11.55 7.92
N THR A 383 -22.02 -11.92 7.79
CA THR A 383 -21.20 -11.63 6.61
C THR A 383 -20.68 -12.93 6.04
N ALA A 384 -20.89 -13.17 4.76
CA ALA A 384 -20.36 -14.34 4.05
C ALA A 384 -19.72 -13.89 2.73
N GLY A 385 -18.67 -14.59 2.31
CA GLY A 385 -18.02 -14.29 1.06
C GLY A 385 -17.26 -15.47 0.46
N PHE A 386 -16.99 -15.32 -0.84
CA PHE A 386 -16.35 -16.31 -1.70
C PHE A 386 -15.45 -15.58 -2.71
N ALA A 387 -14.16 -15.88 -2.69
CA ALA A 387 -13.15 -15.14 -3.45
C ALA A 387 -12.13 -16.09 -4.12
N PRO A 388 -12.46 -16.66 -5.30
CA PRO A 388 -11.50 -17.38 -6.13
C PRO A 388 -10.55 -16.41 -6.84
N VAL A 389 -9.26 -16.75 -6.85
CA VAL A 389 -8.22 -16.06 -7.61
C VAL A 389 -7.39 -17.09 -8.37
N TYR A 390 -7.16 -16.85 -9.63
CA TYR A 390 -6.33 -17.67 -10.51
C TYR A 390 -5.33 -16.79 -11.24
N GLY A 391 -4.07 -17.21 -11.29
CA GLY A 391 -3.03 -16.48 -12.00
C GLY A 391 -1.94 -17.39 -12.52
N TRP A 392 -1.23 -16.89 -13.52
CA TRP A 392 -0.05 -17.56 -14.06
C TRP A 392 1.05 -16.56 -14.37
N VAL A 393 2.29 -17.01 -14.19
CA VAL A 393 3.51 -16.26 -14.48
C VAL A 393 4.35 -17.04 -15.46
N GLU A 394 4.68 -16.46 -16.60
CA GLU A 394 5.74 -16.96 -17.49
C GLU A 394 7.06 -16.39 -16.97
N ASP A 395 7.90 -17.25 -16.38
CA ASP A 395 9.18 -16.86 -15.76
C ASP A 395 10.35 -17.32 -16.62
N ASN A 396 11.03 -16.36 -17.23
CA ASN A 396 12.24 -16.59 -18.02
C ASN A 396 13.45 -16.02 -17.29
N ARG A 397 14.53 -16.80 -17.19
CA ARG A 397 15.76 -16.35 -16.55
C ARG A 397 16.96 -16.51 -17.48
N PHE A 398 17.86 -15.52 -17.43
CA PHE A 398 19.03 -15.48 -18.29
C PHE A 398 20.26 -15.11 -17.47
N VAL A 399 21.43 -15.57 -17.92
CA VAL A 399 22.71 -15.05 -17.42
C VAL A 399 22.72 -13.53 -17.66
N ASN A 400 23.05 -12.75 -16.62
CA ASN A 400 23.28 -11.33 -16.80
C ASN A 400 24.68 -11.09 -17.37
N GLY A 401 24.78 -11.02 -18.68
CA GLY A 401 25.99 -10.70 -19.41
C GLY A 401 26.20 -9.19 -19.50
N THR A 402 26.58 -8.52 -18.42
CA THR A 402 26.85 -7.08 -18.44
C THR A 402 27.94 -6.72 -19.45
N PHE A 403 27.60 -5.92 -20.46
CA PHE A 403 28.54 -5.39 -21.43
C PHE A 403 28.49 -3.87 -21.45
N ALA A 404 29.64 -3.22 -21.28
CA ALA A 404 29.76 -1.76 -21.23
C ALA A 404 28.80 -1.12 -20.17
N GLY A 405 28.61 -1.77 -19.02
CA GLY A 405 27.75 -1.29 -17.94
C GLY A 405 26.26 -1.49 -18.16
N ARG A 406 25.84 -2.10 -19.28
CA ARG A 406 24.42 -2.39 -19.56
C ARG A 406 24.13 -3.88 -19.41
N PRO A 407 22.99 -4.24 -18.79
CA PRO A 407 22.56 -5.63 -18.71
C PRO A 407 22.33 -6.17 -20.12
N ARG A 408 22.76 -7.41 -20.34
CA ARG A 408 22.48 -8.18 -21.57
C ARG A 408 21.92 -9.52 -21.19
N ARG A 409 20.83 -9.89 -21.81
CA ARG A 409 20.30 -11.25 -21.74
C ARG A 409 21.32 -12.19 -22.41
N GLY A 410 22.06 -12.96 -21.60
CA GLY A 410 22.94 -14.03 -22.04
C GLY A 410 22.18 -15.32 -22.35
N ALA A 411 22.80 -16.47 -22.10
CA ALA A 411 22.13 -17.76 -22.24
C ALA A 411 20.94 -17.87 -21.28
N LYS A 412 19.84 -18.49 -21.75
CA LYS A 412 18.69 -18.82 -20.91
C LYS A 412 19.12 -19.86 -19.87
N THR A 413 18.75 -19.67 -18.62
CA THR A 413 19.13 -20.54 -17.48
C THR A 413 17.91 -21.21 -16.84
N ALA A 414 16.71 -20.66 -17.03
CA ALA A 414 15.45 -21.23 -16.59
C ALA A 414 14.29 -20.73 -17.44
N GLU A 415 13.27 -21.54 -17.56
CA GLU A 415 11.98 -21.19 -18.15
C GLU A 415 10.90 -22.01 -17.48
N SER A 416 9.85 -21.36 -16.98
CA SER A 416 8.74 -22.04 -16.34
C SER A 416 7.43 -21.30 -16.53
N THR A 417 6.32 -22.03 -16.45
CA THR A 417 5.00 -21.48 -16.21
C THR A 417 4.60 -21.79 -14.78
N GLN A 418 4.39 -20.78 -13.97
CA GLN A 418 4.03 -20.87 -12.55
C GLN A 418 2.54 -20.52 -12.40
N THR A 419 1.69 -21.49 -12.07
CA THR A 419 0.25 -21.28 -11.93
C THR A 419 -0.17 -21.33 -10.47
N SER A 420 -0.94 -20.33 -10.05
CA SER A 420 -1.53 -20.23 -8.72
C SER A 420 -3.05 -20.23 -8.80
N ALA A 421 -3.69 -21.06 -7.98
CA ALA A 421 -5.12 -21.02 -7.77
C ALA A 421 -5.40 -20.92 -6.26
N ASN A 422 -6.17 -19.92 -5.85
CA ASN A 422 -6.64 -19.80 -4.47
C ASN A 422 -8.16 -19.74 -4.46
N LEU A 423 -8.74 -20.37 -3.45
CA LEU A 423 -10.15 -20.32 -3.15
C LEU A 423 -10.32 -19.95 -1.69
N ASP A 424 -10.75 -18.74 -1.45
CA ASP A 424 -11.07 -18.24 -0.12
C ASP A 424 -12.59 -18.22 0.07
N THR A 425 -13.06 -18.82 1.15
CA THR A 425 -14.47 -18.75 1.58
C THR A 425 -14.47 -18.31 3.04
N TYR A 426 -15.29 -17.36 3.39
CA TYR A 426 -15.38 -16.87 4.77
C TYR A 426 -16.82 -16.64 5.21
N PHE A 427 -16.97 -16.71 6.52
CA PHE A 427 -18.20 -16.52 7.23
C PHE A 427 -17.91 -15.85 8.57
N GLU A 428 -18.58 -14.76 8.87
CA GLU A 428 -18.46 -14.05 10.16
C GLU A 428 -19.85 -13.61 10.62
N ASP A 429 -20.18 -13.94 11.85
CA ASP A 429 -21.43 -13.57 12.49
C ASP A 429 -21.16 -12.66 13.69
N SER A 430 -21.90 -11.56 13.81
CA SER A 430 -21.82 -10.59 14.88
C SER A 430 -23.18 -10.45 15.57
N LEU A 431 -23.24 -10.86 16.84
CA LEU A 431 -24.42 -10.83 17.66
C LEU A 431 -24.32 -9.71 18.70
N LYS A 432 -25.19 -8.71 18.65
CA LYS A 432 -25.27 -7.63 19.64
C LYS A 432 -26.18 -8.06 20.78
N LEU A 433 -25.59 -8.48 21.91
CA LEU A 433 -26.33 -8.97 23.08
C LEU A 433 -27.09 -7.85 23.81
N ASN A 434 -26.56 -6.64 23.77
CA ASN A 434 -27.13 -5.41 24.31
C ASN A 434 -26.35 -4.20 23.82
N ASP A 435 -26.64 -2.99 24.27
CA ASP A 435 -25.96 -1.76 23.85
C ASP A 435 -24.46 -1.70 24.21
N ARG A 436 -23.99 -2.62 25.06
CA ARG A 436 -22.59 -2.65 25.52
C ARG A 436 -21.80 -3.84 25.01
N TRP A 437 -22.43 -4.95 24.66
CA TRP A 437 -21.73 -6.18 24.34
C TRP A 437 -22.09 -6.70 22.95
N SER A 438 -21.09 -6.94 22.16
CA SER A 438 -21.19 -7.66 20.91
C SER A 438 -20.23 -8.86 20.90
N LEU A 439 -20.72 -10.00 20.42
CA LEU A 439 -19.92 -11.20 20.20
C LEU A 439 -19.72 -11.37 18.70
N VAL A 440 -18.53 -11.77 18.30
CA VAL A 440 -18.19 -12.04 16.90
C VAL A 440 -17.60 -13.43 16.80
N ALA A 441 -18.13 -14.26 15.93
CA ALA A 441 -17.59 -15.58 15.62
C ALA A 441 -17.51 -15.74 14.11
N GLY A 442 -16.42 -16.30 13.62
CA GLY A 442 -16.25 -16.48 12.19
C GLY A 442 -15.17 -17.49 11.85
N THR A 443 -15.07 -17.80 10.59
CA THR A 443 -14.03 -18.66 10.05
C THR A 443 -13.75 -18.31 8.58
N SER A 444 -12.53 -18.58 8.13
CA SER A 444 -12.24 -18.68 6.70
C SER A 444 -11.64 -20.05 6.39
N VAL A 445 -11.93 -20.52 5.17
CA VAL A 445 -11.32 -21.72 4.59
C VAL A 445 -10.59 -21.26 3.34
N THR A 446 -9.30 -21.56 3.28
CA THR A 446 -8.44 -21.22 2.14
C THR A 446 -7.90 -22.51 1.54
N TYR A 447 -8.18 -22.75 0.27
CA TYR A 447 -7.46 -23.74 -0.54
C TYR A 447 -6.52 -22.99 -1.47
N ALA A 448 -5.26 -23.43 -1.55
CA ALA A 448 -4.27 -22.85 -2.44
C ALA A 448 -3.49 -23.95 -3.17
N ARG A 449 -3.34 -23.80 -4.48
CA ARG A 449 -2.56 -24.68 -5.34
C ARG A 449 -1.45 -23.91 -6.01
N ARG A 450 -0.26 -24.49 -6.05
CA ARG A 450 0.93 -23.98 -6.72
C ARG A 450 1.43 -25.04 -7.70
N GLU A 451 1.41 -24.73 -8.98
CA GLU A 451 1.85 -25.62 -10.05
C GLU A 451 3.03 -24.97 -10.79
N PHE A 452 4.14 -25.63 -10.79
CA PHE A 452 5.35 -25.26 -11.52
C PHE A 452 5.50 -26.22 -12.72
N ALA A 453 5.29 -25.70 -13.91
CA ALA A 453 5.52 -26.43 -15.15
C ALA A 453 6.88 -26.01 -15.72
N ASP A 454 7.86 -26.89 -15.63
CA ASP A 454 9.20 -26.68 -16.19
C ASP A 454 9.14 -26.66 -17.72
N ARG A 455 9.78 -25.63 -18.30
CA ARG A 455 9.92 -25.47 -19.76
C ARG A 455 11.38 -25.52 -20.20
N PHE A 456 12.33 -25.48 -19.25
CA PHE A 456 13.77 -25.55 -19.49
C PHE A 456 14.30 -26.98 -19.33
N LEU A 457 13.83 -27.88 -20.14
CA LEU A 457 14.04 -29.33 -20.00
C LEU A 457 15.49 -29.83 -20.21
N SER A 458 16.45 -28.93 -20.51
CA SER A 458 17.86 -29.32 -20.72
C SER A 458 18.60 -29.76 -19.47
N ASP A 459 18.10 -29.45 -18.28
CA ASP A 459 18.61 -29.86 -16.97
C ASP A 459 17.70 -30.91 -16.26
N GLY A 460 16.73 -31.46 -17.00
CA GLY A 460 15.74 -32.43 -16.55
C GLY A 460 14.37 -31.76 -16.30
N ASP A 461 13.32 -32.56 -16.24
CA ASP A 461 11.96 -32.11 -15.95
C ASP A 461 11.78 -31.92 -14.43
N GLN A 462 11.55 -30.70 -13.98
CA GLN A 462 11.34 -30.30 -12.59
C GLN A 462 9.88 -29.92 -12.28
N THR A 463 8.95 -30.29 -13.16
CA THR A 463 7.53 -30.02 -12.96
C THR A 463 7.05 -30.58 -11.62
N ASP A 464 6.38 -29.73 -10.82
CA ASP A 464 5.89 -30.09 -9.47
C ASP A 464 4.61 -29.34 -9.14
N THR A 465 3.82 -29.88 -8.22
CA THR A 465 2.58 -29.28 -7.74
C THR A 465 2.45 -29.43 -6.24
N GLN A 466 2.07 -28.36 -5.56
CA GLN A 466 1.83 -28.36 -4.12
C GLN A 466 0.45 -27.78 -3.81
N ASP A 467 -0.28 -28.45 -2.93
CA ASP A 467 -1.62 -28.08 -2.49
C ASP A 467 -1.62 -27.78 -0.98
N TYR A 468 -2.37 -26.76 -0.59
CA TYR A 468 -2.47 -26.29 0.77
C TYR A 468 -3.92 -26.06 1.16
N LEU A 469 -4.29 -26.42 2.39
CA LEU A 469 -5.62 -26.21 2.93
C LEU A 469 -5.53 -25.60 4.34
N GLY A 470 -6.15 -24.46 4.53
CA GLY A 470 -6.21 -23.76 5.81
C GLY A 470 -7.62 -23.60 6.32
N PHE A 471 -7.79 -23.79 7.65
CA PHE A 471 -9.01 -23.48 8.39
C PHE A 471 -8.69 -22.48 9.48
N ASN A 472 -9.35 -21.31 9.48
CA ASN A 472 -8.98 -20.13 10.25
C ASN A 472 -10.18 -19.65 11.09
N PRO A 473 -10.48 -20.29 12.22
CA PRO A 473 -11.54 -19.85 13.13
C PRO A 473 -11.12 -18.57 13.86
N LYS A 474 -12.13 -17.76 14.19
CA LYS A 474 -12.01 -16.55 15.03
C LYS A 474 -13.21 -16.42 15.94
N VAL A 475 -12.95 -16.09 17.21
CA VAL A 475 -13.97 -15.70 18.18
C VAL A 475 -13.48 -14.47 18.93
N GLY A 476 -14.36 -13.50 19.10
CA GLY A 476 -14.03 -12.27 19.80
C GLY A 476 -15.24 -11.58 20.41
N ALA A 477 -14.97 -10.57 21.24
CA ALA A 477 -15.99 -9.75 21.87
C ALA A 477 -15.58 -8.27 21.84
N ILE A 478 -16.58 -7.40 21.78
CA ILE A 478 -16.44 -5.96 21.93
C ILE A 478 -17.31 -5.52 23.11
N TRP A 479 -16.73 -4.74 23.99
CA TRP A 479 -17.42 -4.07 25.09
C TRP A 479 -17.37 -2.56 24.89
N GLU A 480 -18.54 -1.94 24.71
CA GLU A 480 -18.74 -0.48 24.73
C GLU A 480 -18.68 0.01 26.19
N ALA A 481 -17.46 0.30 26.66
CA ALA A 481 -17.23 0.72 28.03
C ALA A 481 -17.86 2.08 28.34
N ALA A 482 -17.85 2.97 27.34
CA ALA A 482 -18.54 4.27 27.32
C ALA A 482 -18.85 4.66 25.88
N GLN A 483 -19.62 5.71 25.67
CA GLN A 483 -19.89 6.23 24.33
C GLN A 483 -18.59 6.58 23.58
N GLY A 484 -18.31 5.88 22.48
CA GLY A 484 -17.09 6.06 21.68
C GLY A 484 -15.82 5.49 22.33
N VAL A 485 -15.95 4.57 23.31
CA VAL A 485 -14.85 3.87 23.95
C VAL A 485 -15.11 2.38 23.94
N GLN A 486 -14.31 1.65 23.21
CA GLN A 486 -14.39 0.20 23.06
C GLN A 486 -13.22 -0.51 23.74
N VAL A 487 -13.51 -1.63 24.38
CA VAL A 487 -12.54 -2.67 24.78
C VAL A 487 -12.88 -3.92 23.98
N PHE A 488 -11.88 -4.58 23.43
CA PHE A 488 -12.08 -5.76 22.60
C PHE A 488 -11.05 -6.84 22.91
N GLY A 489 -11.38 -8.06 22.53
CA GLY A 489 -10.45 -9.17 22.56
C GLY A 489 -10.89 -10.27 21.61
N ASN A 490 -9.93 -11.02 21.08
CA ASN A 490 -10.18 -12.16 20.22
C ASN A 490 -9.11 -13.24 20.34
N VAL A 491 -9.51 -14.45 19.98
CA VAL A 491 -8.63 -15.56 19.64
C VAL A 491 -8.92 -15.92 18.20
N SER A 492 -7.86 -16.04 17.40
CA SER A 492 -7.99 -16.25 15.96
C SER A 492 -6.83 -17.08 15.42
N ARG A 493 -7.10 -17.85 14.35
CA ARG A 493 -6.09 -18.59 13.63
C ARG A 493 -5.95 -18.01 12.22
N ASN A 494 -4.73 -18.02 11.70
CA ASN A 494 -4.39 -17.63 10.34
C ASN A 494 -3.56 -18.70 9.65
N PHE A 495 -3.64 -18.67 8.33
CA PHE A 495 -2.98 -19.59 7.43
C PHE A 495 -2.37 -18.81 6.27
N GLU A 496 -1.15 -19.18 5.87
CA GLU A 496 -0.45 -18.56 4.77
C GLU A 496 0.31 -19.58 3.93
N PRO A 497 -0.13 -19.85 2.68
CA PRO A 497 0.60 -20.70 1.76
C PRO A 497 1.84 -19.97 1.21
N PRO A 498 2.90 -20.69 0.84
CA PRO A 498 4.07 -20.08 0.22
C PRO A 498 3.78 -19.47 -1.15
N THR A 499 4.54 -18.42 -1.48
CA THR A 499 4.61 -17.83 -2.82
C THR A 499 5.61 -18.60 -3.68
N PHE A 500 5.58 -18.44 -5.01
CA PHE A 500 6.62 -19.00 -5.88
C PHE A 500 8.01 -18.45 -5.58
N GLY A 501 8.10 -17.20 -5.10
CA GLY A 501 9.37 -16.64 -4.65
C GLY A 501 9.99 -17.38 -3.47
N GLU A 502 9.21 -18.06 -2.65
CA GLU A 502 9.64 -18.89 -1.52
C GLU A 502 9.89 -20.33 -1.91
N LEU A 503 9.03 -20.88 -2.78
CA LEU A 503 9.12 -22.23 -3.28
C LEU A 503 10.27 -22.45 -4.26
N SER A 504 10.68 -21.40 -5.02
CA SER A 504 11.73 -21.53 -6.02
C SER A 504 13.08 -21.86 -5.39
N ARG A 505 13.74 -22.91 -5.90
CA ARG A 505 15.13 -23.23 -5.55
C ARG A 505 16.05 -22.08 -5.98
N PRO A 506 17.01 -21.70 -5.15
CA PRO A 506 17.99 -20.71 -5.56
C PRO A 506 18.86 -21.28 -6.69
N ALA A 507 19.20 -20.40 -7.65
CA ALA A 507 20.14 -20.76 -8.70
C ALA A 507 21.56 -20.96 -8.11
N THR A 508 21.95 -22.21 -7.85
CA THR A 508 23.30 -22.60 -7.45
C THR A 508 23.99 -23.27 -8.62
N PRO A 509 25.32 -23.13 -8.80
CA PRO A 509 26.04 -23.88 -9.83
C PRO A 509 25.81 -25.39 -9.70
N GLY A 510 25.24 -26.01 -10.72
CA GLY A 510 24.95 -27.44 -10.74
C GLY A 510 23.65 -27.88 -10.05
N ALA A 511 22.83 -26.95 -9.54
CA ALA A 511 21.48 -27.25 -9.07
C ALA A 511 20.47 -27.08 -10.20
N THR A 512 19.50 -27.98 -10.25
CA THR A 512 18.35 -27.89 -11.14
C THR A 512 17.37 -26.84 -10.64
N ASN A 513 16.64 -26.20 -11.54
CA ASN A 513 15.49 -25.38 -11.20
C ASN A 513 14.40 -26.26 -10.53
N GLY A 514 13.34 -25.67 -10.00
CA GLY A 514 12.22 -26.40 -9.42
C GLY A 514 11.82 -25.85 -8.06
N LEU A 515 10.92 -26.57 -7.39
CA LEU A 515 10.36 -26.16 -6.12
C LEU A 515 11.08 -26.84 -4.94
N VAL A 516 11.13 -26.15 -3.82
CA VAL A 516 11.41 -26.75 -2.49
C VAL A 516 10.07 -27.13 -1.86
N GLN A 517 10.07 -28.17 -1.06
CA GLN A 517 8.90 -28.59 -0.29
C GLN A 517 8.80 -27.70 0.95
N LEU A 518 7.71 -26.94 1.06
CA LEU A 518 7.41 -26.08 2.20
C LEU A 518 6.00 -26.36 2.72
N ASN A 519 5.86 -26.40 4.02
CA ASN A 519 4.56 -26.35 4.67
C ASN A 519 4.02 -24.90 4.61
N ALA A 520 2.72 -24.75 4.61
CA ALA A 520 2.09 -23.47 4.83
C ALA A 520 2.30 -23.04 6.29
N GLN A 521 2.63 -21.78 6.48
CA GLN A 521 2.77 -21.17 7.80
C GLN A 521 1.40 -20.98 8.44
N THR A 522 1.27 -21.31 9.74
CA THR A 522 0.05 -21.05 10.51
C THR A 522 0.35 -20.28 11.77
N GLY A 523 -0.62 -19.49 12.25
CA GLY A 523 -0.47 -18.73 13.47
C GLY A 523 -1.77 -18.69 14.27
N THR A 524 -1.67 -18.93 15.58
CA THR A 524 -2.76 -18.70 16.53
C THR A 524 -2.45 -17.44 17.32
N THR A 525 -3.36 -16.46 17.31
CA THR A 525 -3.18 -15.15 17.95
C THR A 525 -4.21 -14.93 19.04
N LEU A 526 -3.75 -14.51 20.21
CA LEU A 526 -4.55 -13.89 21.26
C LEU A 526 -4.32 -12.39 21.22
N GLU A 527 -5.39 -11.62 21.14
CA GLU A 527 -5.36 -10.16 21.11
C GLU A 527 -6.32 -9.57 22.15
N PHE A 528 -5.87 -8.51 22.81
CA PHE A 528 -6.68 -7.68 23.69
C PHE A 528 -6.35 -6.21 23.42
N GLY A 529 -7.36 -5.33 23.37
CA GLY A 529 -7.12 -3.93 23.09
C GLY A 529 -8.26 -3.00 23.49
N THR A 530 -7.99 -1.72 23.31
CA THR A 530 -8.97 -0.65 23.52
C THR A 530 -8.75 0.44 22.50
N ARG A 531 -9.84 1.03 22.03
CA ARG A 531 -9.83 2.18 21.15
C ARG A 531 -10.93 3.15 21.54
N GLY A 532 -10.70 4.43 21.32
CA GLY A 532 -11.73 5.40 21.63
C GLY A 532 -11.30 6.84 21.54
N LYS A 533 -12.27 7.71 21.86
CA LYS A 533 -12.08 9.14 22.00
C LYS A 533 -12.78 9.63 23.25
N ALA A 534 -12.04 10.28 24.15
CA ALA A 534 -12.57 10.85 25.37
C ALA A 534 -11.95 12.24 25.62
N GLY A 535 -12.79 13.28 25.59
CA GLY A 535 -12.35 14.65 25.74
C GLY A 535 -11.31 15.06 24.72
N ARG A 536 -10.07 15.31 25.17
CA ARG A 536 -8.93 15.73 24.34
C ARG A 536 -8.05 14.58 23.83
N PHE A 537 -8.39 13.32 24.19
CA PHE A 537 -7.62 12.14 23.83
C PHE A 537 -8.38 11.28 22.85
N ASP A 538 -7.67 10.73 21.87
CA ASP A 538 -8.06 9.58 21.07
C ASP A 538 -6.92 8.58 21.08
N TRP A 539 -7.27 7.29 21.12
CA TRP A 539 -6.30 6.21 21.22
C TRP A 539 -6.75 4.95 20.49
N ASP A 540 -5.78 4.16 20.15
CA ASP A 540 -5.89 2.78 19.67
C ASP A 540 -4.71 2.01 20.26
N ALA A 541 -4.99 1.05 21.13
CA ALA A 541 -3.99 0.27 21.86
C ALA A 541 -4.31 -1.21 21.75
N SER A 542 -3.32 -2.03 21.43
CA SER A 542 -3.45 -3.49 21.38
C SER A 542 -2.25 -4.16 22.02
N LEU A 543 -2.52 -5.24 22.73
CA LEU A 543 -1.58 -6.24 23.19
C LEU A 543 -1.86 -7.52 22.44
N TYR A 544 -0.84 -8.18 21.93
CA TYR A 544 -1.03 -9.44 21.22
C TYR A 544 0.11 -10.42 21.49
N GLN A 545 -0.22 -11.69 21.35
CA GLN A 545 0.73 -12.78 21.25
C GLN A 545 0.25 -13.77 20.21
N ALA A 546 1.13 -14.08 19.24
CA ALA A 546 0.91 -15.08 18.23
C ALA A 546 1.93 -16.20 18.38
N TRP A 547 1.47 -17.43 18.30
CA TRP A 547 2.28 -18.65 18.22
C TRP A 547 2.20 -19.11 16.76
N LEU A 548 3.37 -19.16 16.11
CA LEU A 548 3.49 -19.56 14.71
C LEU A 548 4.11 -20.94 14.62
N GLU A 549 3.61 -21.73 13.70
CA GLU A 549 4.17 -23.01 13.27
C GLU A 549 4.56 -22.94 11.81
N ASP A 550 5.66 -23.60 11.46
CA ASP A 550 6.20 -23.65 10.10
C ASP A 550 6.50 -22.26 9.52
N GLU A 551 6.95 -21.28 10.35
CA GLU A 551 7.27 -19.95 9.85
C GLU A 551 8.30 -20.01 8.74
N MET A 552 7.98 -19.44 7.59
CA MET A 552 8.84 -19.45 6.41
C MET A 552 9.94 -18.40 6.54
N LEU A 553 11.17 -18.83 6.78
CA LEU A 553 12.35 -17.98 6.94
C LEU A 553 13.30 -18.12 5.75
N SER A 554 13.82 -17.01 5.24
CA SER A 554 14.86 -17.03 4.21
C SER A 554 16.23 -17.21 4.85
N LEU A 555 16.83 -18.38 4.65
CA LEU A 555 18.13 -18.76 5.21
C LEU A 555 19.21 -18.77 4.13
N GLN A 556 20.42 -18.39 4.49
CA GLN A 556 21.58 -18.54 3.63
C GLN A 556 21.95 -20.02 3.53
N VAL A 557 22.12 -20.53 2.31
CA VAL A 557 22.55 -21.89 2.02
C VAL A 557 23.94 -21.88 1.39
N GLY A 558 24.83 -22.74 1.91
CA GLY A 558 26.21 -22.84 1.44
C GLY A 558 27.08 -21.60 1.72
N ASN A 559 28.33 -21.65 1.28
CA ASN A 559 29.30 -20.56 1.41
C ASN A 559 29.54 -19.90 0.04
N PHE A 560 28.48 -19.33 -0.53
CA PHE A 560 28.55 -18.66 -1.83
C PHE A 560 28.77 -17.14 -1.66
N ASN A 561 29.41 -16.53 -2.65
CA ASN A 561 29.54 -15.08 -2.76
C ASN A 561 29.09 -14.62 -4.16
N PRO A 562 27.97 -13.87 -4.28
CA PRO A 562 27.10 -13.39 -3.20
C PRO A 562 26.36 -14.52 -2.46
N PRO A 563 25.88 -14.27 -1.23
CA PRO A 563 25.12 -15.24 -0.46
C PRO A 563 23.85 -15.69 -1.20
N ILE A 564 23.62 -17.00 -1.24
CA ILE A 564 22.41 -17.60 -1.80
C ILE A 564 21.46 -17.89 -0.63
N THR A 565 20.18 -17.52 -0.78
CA THR A 565 19.16 -17.77 0.23
C THR A 565 18.09 -18.72 -0.30
N GLN A 566 17.64 -19.60 0.57
CA GLN A 566 16.51 -20.50 0.34
C GLN A 566 15.50 -20.32 1.47
N THR A 567 14.21 -20.43 1.18
CA THR A 567 13.19 -20.45 2.23
C THR A 567 13.10 -21.85 2.83
N LEU A 568 13.02 -21.89 4.16
CA LEU A 568 12.82 -23.10 4.95
C LEU A 568 11.74 -22.81 6.00
N ASN A 569 11.03 -23.83 6.46
CA ASN A 569 10.13 -23.71 7.60
C ASN A 569 10.95 -23.74 8.91
N ALA A 570 10.77 -22.74 9.76
CA ALA A 570 11.18 -22.81 11.16
C ALA A 570 10.18 -23.67 11.95
N GLY A 571 10.62 -24.30 13.02
CA GLY A 571 9.73 -25.12 13.84
C GLY A 571 8.62 -24.28 14.46
N ARG A 572 8.93 -23.55 15.52
CA ARG A 572 7.98 -22.63 16.17
C ARG A 572 8.62 -21.29 16.46
N THR A 573 7.79 -20.24 16.35
CA THR A 573 8.18 -18.88 16.75
C THR A 573 7.05 -18.22 17.54
N ILE A 574 7.41 -17.22 18.34
CA ILE A 574 6.47 -16.43 19.11
C ILE A 574 6.62 -14.97 18.72
N HIS A 575 5.51 -14.35 18.30
CA HIS A 575 5.44 -12.92 18.05
C HIS A 575 4.54 -12.28 19.09
N ARG A 576 5.09 -11.46 19.96
CA ARG A 576 4.32 -10.69 20.94
C ARG A 576 4.69 -9.23 20.87
N GLY A 577 3.70 -8.39 21.13
CA GLY A 577 3.93 -6.96 21.06
C GLY A 577 2.85 -6.11 21.69
N VAL A 578 3.21 -4.82 21.75
CA VAL A 578 2.34 -3.73 22.17
C VAL A 578 2.29 -2.72 21.03
N GLU A 579 1.09 -2.37 20.63
CA GLU A 579 0.80 -1.36 19.60
C GLU A 579 0.05 -0.23 20.27
N LEU A 580 0.59 1.00 20.27
CA LEU A 580 -0.05 2.19 20.81
C LEU A 580 -0.06 3.29 19.76
N GLY A 581 -1.23 3.82 19.46
CA GLY A 581 -1.40 4.96 18.59
C GLY A 581 -2.45 5.91 19.09
N GLY A 582 -2.45 7.14 18.58
CA GLY A 582 -3.45 8.12 18.90
C GLY A 582 -2.93 9.53 19.04
N GLY A 583 -3.71 10.38 19.68
CA GLY A 583 -3.38 11.78 19.88
C GLY A 583 -3.96 12.40 21.13
N TRP A 584 -3.28 13.43 21.56
CA TRP A 584 -3.68 14.27 22.67
C TRP A 584 -3.65 15.74 22.24
N ARG A 585 -4.81 16.43 22.32
CA ARG A 585 -4.89 17.87 22.14
C ARG A 585 -4.38 18.56 23.42
N VAL A 586 -3.09 18.87 23.45
CA VAL A 586 -2.37 19.44 24.62
C VAL A 586 -2.88 20.85 24.91
N VAL A 587 -3.04 21.67 23.87
CA VAL A 587 -3.52 23.05 23.94
C VAL A 587 -4.72 23.20 23.02
N ASP A 588 -5.73 23.96 23.48
CA ASP A 588 -6.93 24.29 22.74
C ASP A 588 -7.19 25.79 22.90
N GLY A 589 -7.20 26.53 21.77
CA GLY A 589 -7.33 27.99 21.75
C GLY A 589 -6.07 28.73 22.19
N LEU A 590 -4.99 28.63 21.41
CA LEU A 590 -3.72 29.34 21.68
C LEU A 590 -3.72 30.78 21.14
N LEU A 591 -4.09 30.95 19.86
CA LEU A 591 -4.09 32.23 19.14
C LEU A 591 -5.46 32.60 18.59
N ALA A 592 -6.29 31.61 18.25
CA ALA A 592 -7.64 31.80 17.73
C ALA A 592 -8.64 31.16 18.71
N THR A 593 -9.37 32.01 19.43
CA THR A 593 -10.46 31.62 20.32
C THR A 593 -11.72 32.39 19.94
N GLY A 594 -12.80 31.70 19.64
CA GLY A 594 -14.08 32.36 19.29
C GLY A 594 -15.24 31.38 19.25
N ALA A 595 -16.45 31.89 19.49
CA ALA A 595 -17.66 31.06 19.48
C ALA A 595 -18.09 30.62 18.07
N GLU A 596 -17.61 31.32 17.04
CA GLU A 596 -18.01 31.07 15.64
C GLU A 596 -16.97 30.34 14.78
N VAL A 597 -15.73 30.18 15.29
CA VAL A 597 -14.63 29.55 14.56
C VAL A 597 -14.04 28.44 15.43
N PRO A 598 -13.74 27.24 14.89
CA PRO A 598 -13.01 26.22 15.64
C PRO A 598 -11.73 26.78 16.25
N ASN A 599 -11.41 26.42 17.49
CA ASN A 599 -10.18 26.87 18.14
C ASN A 599 -8.96 26.29 17.42
N ASP A 600 -7.87 27.06 17.36
CA ASP A 600 -6.55 26.50 17.05
C ASP A 600 -6.05 25.62 18.19
N GLY A 601 -4.99 24.87 17.97
CA GLY A 601 -4.44 24.06 19.04
C GLY A 601 -3.17 23.32 18.70
N ILE A 602 -2.60 22.74 19.74
CA ILE A 602 -1.43 21.85 19.65
C ILE A 602 -1.87 20.44 19.98
N ARG A 603 -1.59 19.52 19.06
CA ARG A 603 -1.84 18.09 19.19
C ARG A 603 -0.52 17.32 19.19
N LEU A 604 -0.30 16.52 20.22
CA LEU A 604 0.70 15.45 20.21
C LEU A 604 0.05 14.20 19.61
N GLN A 605 0.66 13.63 18.59
CA GLN A 605 0.21 12.37 17.99
C GLN A 605 1.39 11.43 17.77
N GLY A 606 1.12 10.13 17.75
CA GLY A 606 2.19 9.17 17.53
C GLY A 606 1.72 7.74 17.40
N ASN A 607 2.70 6.91 17.01
CA ASN A 607 2.62 5.46 16.90
C ASN A 607 3.83 4.87 17.60
N TYR A 608 3.61 3.98 18.59
CA TYR A 608 4.66 3.26 19.31
C TYR A 608 4.44 1.76 19.16
N LEU A 609 5.53 1.06 18.88
CA LEU A 609 5.58 -0.39 18.74
C LEU A 609 6.62 -0.97 19.71
N PHE A 610 6.20 -1.97 20.45
CA PHE A 610 7.09 -2.91 21.12
C PHE A 610 6.99 -4.25 20.43
N ASN A 611 8.11 -4.81 19.96
CA ASN A 611 8.20 -6.05 19.20
C ASN A 611 9.14 -7.03 19.90
N ASP A 612 8.63 -8.16 20.32
CA ASP A 612 9.43 -9.25 20.88
C ASP A 612 9.10 -10.53 20.11
N PHE A 613 9.82 -10.70 18.98
CA PHE A 613 9.67 -11.83 18.07
C PHE A 613 10.88 -12.73 18.24
N ARG A 614 10.65 -14.04 18.45
CA ARG A 614 11.72 -14.99 18.74
C ARG A 614 11.37 -16.40 18.33
N PHE A 615 12.38 -17.21 18.17
CA PHE A 615 12.22 -18.66 18.12
C PHE A 615 11.68 -19.19 19.46
N ASP A 616 11.03 -20.34 19.44
CA ASP A 616 10.49 -21.06 20.59
C ASP A 616 11.18 -22.42 20.67
N GLY A 617 12.37 -22.46 21.28
CA GLY A 617 13.17 -23.67 21.45
C GLY A 617 13.71 -24.27 20.13
N ASP A 618 14.12 -23.44 19.15
CA ASP A 618 14.70 -23.92 17.89
C ASP A 618 16.02 -24.68 18.12
N ALA A 619 16.21 -25.79 17.40
CA ALA A 619 17.39 -26.66 17.57
C ALA A 619 18.72 -25.95 17.24
N THR A 620 18.72 -24.95 16.36
CA THR A 620 19.90 -24.21 15.91
C THR A 620 20.05 -22.86 16.60
N TYR A 621 18.92 -22.16 16.76
CA TYR A 621 18.89 -20.77 17.21
C TYR A 621 18.33 -20.60 18.62
N GLY A 622 17.86 -21.68 19.30
CA GLY A 622 17.31 -21.63 20.65
C GLY A 622 16.12 -20.68 20.74
N ASP A 623 16.23 -19.65 21.57
CA ASP A 623 15.22 -18.59 21.77
C ASP A 623 15.70 -17.23 21.20
N ASN A 624 16.58 -17.24 20.20
CA ASN A 624 17.07 -16.04 19.56
C ASN A 624 15.92 -15.19 19.00
N ARG A 625 16.15 -13.88 18.94
CA ARG A 625 15.21 -12.95 18.37
C ARG A 625 15.20 -13.06 16.85
N LEU A 626 14.02 -12.91 16.26
CA LEU A 626 13.87 -12.76 14.81
C LEU A 626 14.41 -11.38 14.41
N PRO A 627 15.31 -11.34 13.39
CA PRO A 627 16.01 -10.12 13.00
C PRO A 627 15.18 -9.22 12.08
N GLY A 628 15.68 -8.00 11.85
CA GLY A 628 15.16 -7.07 10.84
C GLY A 628 14.14 -6.05 11.35
N ILE A 629 13.82 -6.05 12.64
CA ILE A 629 12.92 -5.08 13.26
C ILE A 629 13.48 -4.59 14.61
N PRO A 630 13.42 -3.27 14.91
CA PRO A 630 13.75 -2.77 16.23
C PRO A 630 12.72 -3.24 17.28
N ARG A 631 13.21 -3.51 18.49
CA ARG A 631 12.34 -3.89 19.61
C ARG A 631 11.40 -2.77 20.02
N HIS A 632 11.91 -1.55 20.04
CA HIS A 632 11.14 -0.34 20.32
C HIS A 632 11.21 0.58 19.10
N TYR A 633 10.08 1.03 18.66
CA TYR A 633 9.95 2.00 17.58
C TYR A 633 8.90 3.03 17.92
N LEU A 634 9.24 4.30 17.74
CA LEU A 634 8.35 5.44 17.96
C LEU A 634 8.35 6.34 16.73
N ARG A 635 7.16 6.75 16.32
CA ARG A 635 6.93 7.86 15.39
C ARG A 635 6.04 8.88 16.09
N GLY A 636 6.53 10.11 16.31
CA GLY A 636 5.80 11.14 17.04
C GLY A 636 5.82 12.49 16.33
N GLU A 637 4.78 13.29 16.50
CA GLU A 637 4.66 14.65 15.98
C GLU A 637 3.95 15.54 17.00
N LEU A 638 4.50 16.72 17.25
CA LEU A 638 3.83 17.79 17.98
C LEU A 638 3.31 18.80 16.97
N LYS A 639 2.01 18.79 16.67
CA LYS A 639 1.44 19.56 15.58
C LYS A 639 0.58 20.70 16.06
N TYR A 640 0.95 21.93 15.73
CA TYR A 640 0.09 23.10 15.78
C TYR A 640 -0.79 23.14 14.54
N GLN A 641 -2.07 23.42 14.71
CA GLN A 641 -3.03 23.57 13.62
C GLN A 641 -3.93 24.77 13.88
N HIS A 642 -4.01 25.69 12.91
CA HIS A 642 -4.85 26.87 12.95
C HIS A 642 -6.10 26.70 12.06
N PRO A 643 -7.28 27.22 12.43
CA PRO A 643 -8.52 27.10 11.65
C PRO A 643 -8.43 27.63 10.21
N CYS A 644 -7.54 28.59 9.93
CA CYS A 644 -7.32 29.07 8.56
C CYS A 644 -6.72 28.00 7.63
N GLY A 645 -6.21 26.88 8.17
CA GLY A 645 -5.53 25.82 7.42
C GLY A 645 -4.03 25.77 7.62
N PHE A 646 -3.41 26.75 8.30
CA PHE A 646 -1.98 26.72 8.61
C PHE A 646 -1.67 25.63 9.63
N TYR A 647 -0.55 24.90 9.43
CA TYR A 647 -0.02 23.92 10.38
C TYR A 647 1.51 23.98 10.46
N PHE A 648 2.03 23.59 11.63
CA PHE A 648 3.46 23.44 11.90
C PHE A 648 3.66 22.23 12.81
N GLY A 649 4.57 21.29 12.46
CA GLY A 649 4.74 20.03 13.19
C GLY A 649 6.19 19.53 13.21
N PRO A 650 6.97 19.80 14.29
CA PRO A 650 8.18 19.04 14.55
C PRO A 650 7.83 17.56 14.82
N ASN A 651 8.64 16.67 14.28
CA ASN A 651 8.40 15.24 14.37
C ASN A 651 9.69 14.46 14.58
N VAL A 652 9.55 13.26 15.13
CA VAL A 652 10.65 12.36 15.44
C VAL A 652 10.32 10.93 15.00
N GLU A 653 11.32 10.25 14.47
CA GLU A 653 11.35 8.80 14.33
C GLU A 653 12.48 8.27 15.21
N TRP A 654 12.21 7.27 16.05
CA TRP A 654 13.13 6.82 17.05
C TRP A 654 13.10 5.30 17.24
N ALA A 655 14.24 4.67 17.03
CA ALA A 655 14.56 3.30 17.39
C ALA A 655 15.73 3.36 18.39
N PRO A 656 15.46 3.29 19.73
CA PRO A 656 16.49 3.59 20.74
C PRO A 656 17.61 2.57 20.85
N GLU A 657 17.34 1.32 20.49
CA GLU A 657 18.26 0.20 20.68
C GLU A 657 18.78 -0.33 19.33
N SER A 658 19.97 -0.91 19.35
CA SER A 658 20.43 -1.72 18.24
C SER A 658 19.59 -3.00 18.11
N TYR A 659 19.47 -3.53 16.90
CA TYR A 659 18.67 -4.73 16.65
C TYR A 659 19.38 -5.72 15.74
N ALA A 660 19.09 -6.99 15.94
CA ALA A 660 19.70 -8.09 15.19
C ALA A 660 19.36 -8.04 13.70
N ILE A 661 20.32 -8.38 12.86
CA ILE A 661 20.15 -8.55 11.41
C ILE A 661 20.32 -10.00 10.97
N ASP A 662 20.70 -10.88 11.90
CA ASP A 662 20.91 -12.29 11.63
C ASP A 662 20.22 -13.17 12.69
N LEU A 663 19.95 -14.42 12.30
CA LEU A 663 19.28 -15.39 13.15
C LEU A 663 20.16 -15.85 14.33
N ALA A 664 21.48 -15.74 14.20
CA ALA A 664 22.43 -16.05 15.27
C ALA A 664 22.50 -14.94 16.34
N ASN A 665 21.87 -13.78 16.12
CA ASN A 665 21.90 -12.58 16.97
C ASN A 665 23.33 -12.12 17.26
N THR A 666 24.16 -11.98 16.23
CA THR A 666 25.57 -11.58 16.34
C THR A 666 25.69 -10.09 16.70
N ASP A 667 26.01 -9.77 17.94
CA ASP A 667 26.03 -8.39 18.45
C ASP A 667 26.88 -7.42 17.63
N ALA A 668 28.06 -7.86 17.15
CA ALA A 668 28.97 -7.03 16.35
C ALA A 668 28.38 -6.63 14.98
N ALA A 669 27.32 -7.31 14.52
CA ALA A 669 26.65 -7.05 13.27
C ALA A 669 25.31 -6.33 13.44
N ASN A 670 24.85 -6.03 14.66
CA ASN A 670 23.57 -5.38 14.89
C ASN A 670 23.48 -4.04 14.18
N ALA A 671 22.30 -3.74 13.63
CA ALA A 671 21.98 -2.41 13.12
C ALA A 671 21.88 -1.41 14.30
N PRO A 672 22.59 -0.26 14.25
CA PRO A 672 22.55 0.71 15.34
C PRO A 672 21.18 1.35 15.52
N GLY A 673 20.85 1.70 16.77
CA GLY A 673 19.71 2.55 17.06
C GLY A 673 19.86 3.98 16.53
N TYR A 674 18.75 4.67 16.29
CA TYR A 674 18.75 6.01 15.71
C TYR A 674 17.59 6.88 16.18
N ALA A 675 17.78 8.20 16.06
CA ALA A 675 16.72 9.19 16.15
C ALA A 675 16.82 10.16 14.95
N ILE A 676 15.71 10.33 14.22
CA ILE A 676 15.59 11.20 13.06
C ILE A 676 14.61 12.30 13.39
N LEU A 677 15.06 13.55 13.29
CA LEU A 677 14.23 14.74 13.52
C LEU A 677 13.78 15.33 12.20
N GLY A 678 12.53 15.75 12.14
CA GLY A 678 11.94 16.42 10.99
C GLY A 678 11.00 17.55 11.41
N VAL A 679 10.62 18.37 10.44
CA VAL A 679 9.63 19.46 10.62
C VAL A 679 8.78 19.55 9.36
N ARG A 680 7.47 19.63 9.56
CA ARG A 680 6.52 19.97 8.49
C ARG A 680 5.86 21.30 8.79
N VAL A 681 5.70 22.13 7.75
CA VAL A 681 4.94 23.37 7.81
C VAL A 681 4.15 23.54 6.53
N GLY A 682 2.96 24.08 6.63
CA GLY A 682 2.16 24.31 5.43
C GLY A 682 0.83 24.96 5.70
N TYR A 683 0.08 25.06 4.63
CA TYR A 683 -1.26 25.63 4.59
C TYR A 683 -2.13 24.73 3.73
N GLN A 684 -3.19 24.20 4.29
CA GLN A 684 -4.10 23.29 3.61
C GLN A 684 -5.51 23.83 3.64
N THR A 685 -6.15 23.87 2.46
CA THR A 685 -7.55 24.24 2.29
C THR A 685 -8.31 23.13 1.55
N GLN A 686 -9.61 23.11 1.72
CA GLN A 686 -10.48 22.19 0.95
C GLN A 686 -10.62 22.61 -0.51
N ARG A 687 -10.62 23.92 -0.78
CA ARG A 687 -10.66 24.54 -2.11
C ARG A 687 -9.68 25.68 -2.17
N GLY A 688 -9.11 25.93 -3.35
CA GLY A 688 -8.14 26.97 -3.58
C GLY A 688 -6.69 26.45 -3.46
N PHE A 689 -5.80 27.29 -2.94
CA PHE A 689 -4.37 27.07 -2.93
C PHE A 689 -3.90 26.50 -1.59
N SER A 690 -3.14 25.40 -1.64
CA SER A 690 -2.47 24.78 -0.50
C SER A 690 -0.98 24.64 -0.80
N TRP A 691 -0.14 24.60 0.24
CA TRP A 691 1.29 24.37 0.09
C TRP A 691 1.87 23.69 1.33
N PHE A 692 3.03 23.04 1.17
CA PHE A 692 3.80 22.49 2.28
C PHE A 692 5.31 22.63 2.07
N LEU A 693 6.04 22.59 3.18
CA LEU A 693 7.47 22.33 3.26
C LEU A 693 7.69 21.19 4.27
N ASP A 694 8.50 20.22 3.92
CA ASP A 694 8.80 19.02 4.71
C ASP A 694 10.32 18.84 4.77
N ALA A 695 10.91 19.06 5.94
CA ALA A 695 12.33 18.89 6.21
C ALA A 695 12.54 17.62 7.03
N ARG A 696 13.38 16.72 6.52
CA ARG A 696 13.62 15.39 7.09
C ARG A 696 15.08 15.21 7.46
N ASN A 697 15.32 14.43 8.49
CA ASN A 697 16.68 14.13 8.98
C ASN A 697 17.51 15.42 9.18
N LEU A 698 16.96 16.39 9.90
CA LEU A 698 17.56 17.72 10.10
C LEU A 698 18.97 17.66 10.68
N THR A 699 19.28 16.64 11.47
CA THR A 699 20.58 16.41 12.09
C THR A 699 21.57 15.69 11.18
N ASP A 700 21.18 15.33 9.96
CA ASP A 700 21.98 14.57 8.99
C ASP A 700 22.54 13.26 9.56
N LYS A 701 21.74 12.58 10.36
CA LYS A 701 22.10 11.32 11.00
C LYS A 701 22.21 10.21 9.96
N ALA A 702 23.39 9.59 9.84
CA ALA A 702 23.50 8.32 9.14
C ALA A 702 22.78 7.22 9.94
N TYR A 703 21.86 6.51 9.34
CA TYR A 703 21.05 5.46 9.97
C TYR A 703 20.74 4.33 9.00
N ILE A 704 20.43 3.17 9.54
CA ILE A 704 20.03 1.99 8.77
C ILE A 704 18.51 1.96 8.69
N ALA A 705 17.97 2.15 7.47
CA ALA A 705 16.53 2.12 7.22
C ALA A 705 16.00 0.69 7.10
N THR A 706 16.72 -0.21 6.41
CA THR A 706 16.37 -1.63 6.32
C THR A 706 17.61 -2.52 6.35
N THR A 707 17.41 -3.78 6.69
CA THR A 707 18.46 -4.79 6.67
C THR A 707 18.05 -6.02 5.86
N GLY A 708 19.01 -6.68 5.23
CA GLY A 708 18.86 -8.07 4.84
C GLY A 708 18.89 -8.96 6.07
N VAL A 709 18.30 -10.15 5.98
CA VAL A 709 18.34 -11.17 7.04
C VAL A 709 19.30 -12.28 6.62
N LEU A 710 20.24 -12.60 7.50
CA LEU A 710 21.26 -13.62 7.27
C LEU A 710 21.18 -14.71 8.37
N ASN A 711 21.79 -15.86 8.15
CA ASN A 711 21.93 -16.88 9.19
C ASN A 711 22.89 -16.40 10.28
N ARG A 712 24.05 -15.94 9.85
CA ARG A 712 25.09 -15.32 10.69
C ARG A 712 25.75 -14.19 9.92
N ALA A 713 25.71 -13.00 10.50
CA ALA A 713 26.29 -11.80 9.91
C ALA A 713 27.65 -11.45 10.55
N THR A 714 28.41 -10.67 9.81
CA THR A 714 29.58 -9.95 10.29
C THR A 714 29.44 -8.47 9.93
N PRO A 715 30.17 -7.54 10.51
CA PRO A 715 30.16 -6.14 10.10
C PRO A 715 30.53 -5.92 8.62
N ALA A 716 31.22 -6.88 8.00
CA ALA A 716 31.59 -6.86 6.58
C ALA A 716 30.47 -7.39 5.66
N SER A 717 29.45 -8.04 6.20
CA SER A 717 28.34 -8.56 5.42
C SER A 717 27.58 -7.43 4.72
N ALA A 718 27.29 -7.57 3.42
CA ALA A 718 26.53 -6.59 2.64
C ALA A 718 25.03 -6.77 2.88
N ALA A 719 24.54 -6.31 4.03
CA ALA A 719 23.17 -6.51 4.48
C ALA A 719 22.48 -5.20 4.94
N TYR A 720 23.15 -4.06 4.90
CA TYR A 720 22.62 -2.81 5.46
C TYR A 720 22.23 -1.84 4.34
N ASN A 721 21.00 -1.31 4.43
CA ASN A 721 20.51 -0.27 3.54
C ASN A 721 20.35 1.03 4.34
N PRO A 722 21.23 2.02 4.14
CA PRO A 722 21.10 3.30 4.82
C PRO A 722 19.86 4.06 4.37
N GLY A 723 19.29 4.82 5.28
CA GLY A 723 18.24 5.78 4.97
C GLY A 723 18.82 7.08 4.39
N ASP A 724 17.94 7.93 3.90
CA ASP A 724 18.31 9.20 3.27
C ASP A 724 18.96 10.15 4.28
N GLY A 725 19.94 10.92 3.80
CA GLY A 725 20.51 12.05 4.51
C GLY A 725 19.51 13.19 4.70
N ARG A 726 19.98 14.32 5.20
CA ARG A 726 19.16 15.53 5.36
C ARG A 726 18.54 15.91 4.02
N SER A 727 17.22 16.14 4.04
CA SER A 727 16.47 16.42 2.82
C SER A 727 15.32 17.40 3.07
N PHE A 728 14.97 18.12 2.02
CA PHE A 728 13.93 19.15 2.02
C PHE A 728 13.03 18.92 0.82
N PHE A 729 11.72 18.98 1.05
CA PHE A 729 10.69 18.85 0.02
C PHE A 729 9.69 19.98 0.17
N GLY A 730 9.17 20.46 -0.94
CA GLY A 730 8.09 21.45 -0.96
C GLY A 730 7.09 21.12 -2.02
N GLY A 731 5.86 21.50 -1.81
CA GLY A 731 4.82 21.30 -2.80
C GLY A 731 3.72 22.33 -2.74
N VAL A 732 3.04 22.46 -3.87
CA VAL A 732 1.86 23.31 -4.04
C VAL A 732 0.72 22.50 -4.61
N GLU A 733 -0.49 22.80 -4.18
CA GLU A 733 -1.71 22.13 -4.64
C GLU A 733 -2.79 23.17 -4.88
N ILE A 734 -3.51 23.03 -5.99
CA ILE A 734 -4.68 23.85 -6.34
C ILE A 734 -5.88 22.96 -6.51
N ARG A 735 -7.02 23.33 -5.90
CA ARG A 735 -8.32 22.62 -6.01
C ARG A 735 -9.44 23.60 -6.37
N PHE A 736 -10.29 23.19 -7.29
CA PHE A 736 -11.47 23.96 -7.71
C PHE A 736 -12.76 23.21 -7.44
#